data_e3cb4311f08a004fd990fd3994ff8f59
#
_entry.id   e3cb4311f08a004fd990fd3994ff8f59
#
_cell.length_a   1.000
_cell.length_b   1.000
_cell.length_c   1.000
_cell.angle_alpha   90.00
_cell.angle_beta   90.00
_cell.angle_gamma   90.00
#
_symmetry.space_group_name_H-M   'P 1'
#
loop_
_entity.id
_entity.type
_entity.pdbx_description
1 polymer ?
#
loop_
_entity_poly.entity_id
_entity_poly.type
_entity_poly.pdbx_seq_one_letter_code
_entity_poly.pdbx_strand_id
1 'polypeptide(L)'
;MKIAIVAPSGIPFRIGGAENLWWGLLHYINHNTQHAADLIKLPSPELDFWELMDNHWRFSQLDLNHFDMVISGKYPSWMVSHPNHVCYMLHKNRGFYDLYTPLTGYNYSETYITNDPEVCALQEFMRRNQGCRPALNEFYERLNRLRSRQHELPADAFQRPGKLSKEIVHFLDGIALAPSAVKKYAAISKNVATRKDYFPVGYPVDVIYPPPVQSGFYIGQSDYLFTASRLEKGFKRVELLVEAMKYVKTNIPFKIAGTGDDLEHLKQLAGNDQRIEFLGFVNDKDLVDLYANAFAVLFVPYDEDYGYITVEAMKCGKPVITATDSGGSNEFVRNGETGYSASPEPQAIAERIDYLCEHRQESRQMGLTAQKLVEDITWENAIARLLGESPTSHSIPTTIQKPTRVKKKRKKITVAVTFSVFPPTYGGQVRIFHLYRHLAHEFDIELVTLDDRRQPAFRGEIAPGLWEIRVPMSNAHHDAMWSILAQVGVPITDVTMPKLYHLTPDYIEELRKSTKDADFVVACHPYLLPTIQEVTDKPILHESQDVEVEVKKGLLPENATGHELIELTHQIEKQCCQISQLIMVCSPDDAQKLSQLYGIDTSKIVCIPNCVDLQAVNYISLQQRLSTKNKLGLQKEFTALFIGSGYPPNQDAVRYIFQIAEQLPDVKFLIMGSVAEAFQNQAIPANLSFMGMVDDETKDVVLAVVDVALNPMISGSGTNLKMLDYLGAGVPVISTPIGARGLGLEHRKQCIIVELEQFVEEIMCLKHEGEFSKNLRIENARQLVEQEFDWEAIAHKLINHLQQLRNEK
;
A
#
# COMPACT_ATOMS: atom_id res chain seq x y z
N MET A 1 20.61 -5.71 18.13
CA MET A 1 19.75 -6.91 18.15
C MET A 1 19.07 -7.03 16.80
N LYS A 2 18.78 -8.25 16.37
CA LYS A 2 17.85 -8.54 15.26
C LYS A 2 16.47 -8.83 15.87
N ILE A 3 15.46 -8.08 15.44
CA ILE A 3 14.12 -8.10 16.05
C ILE A 3 13.11 -8.55 14.99
N ALA A 4 12.30 -9.57 15.30
CA ALA A 4 11.16 -9.92 14.46
C ALA A 4 9.91 -9.22 14.99
N ILE A 5 9.24 -8.44 14.16
CA ILE A 5 7.89 -7.93 14.40
C ILE A 5 6.92 -8.88 13.71
N VAL A 6 6.10 -9.59 14.48
CA VAL A 6 5.19 -10.60 13.94
C VAL A 6 3.75 -10.13 14.01
N ALA A 7 3.09 -10.09 12.86
CA ALA A 7 1.73 -9.57 12.76
C ALA A 7 0.86 -10.40 11.80
N PRO A 8 -0.46 -10.49 12.02
CA PRO A 8 -1.39 -11.03 11.03
C PRO A 8 -1.60 -10.01 9.89
N SER A 9 -1.87 -10.50 8.70
CA SER A 9 -2.35 -9.72 7.57
C SER A 9 -3.82 -10.08 7.32
N GLY A 10 -4.72 -9.13 7.50
CA GLY A 10 -6.14 -9.34 7.17
C GLY A 10 -6.34 -9.62 5.69
N ILE A 11 -7.39 -10.38 5.36
CA ILE A 11 -7.81 -10.64 3.98
C ILE A 11 -9.28 -10.25 3.87
N PRO A 12 -9.63 -9.27 3.02
CA PRO A 12 -8.73 -8.42 2.23
C PRO A 12 -7.83 -7.53 3.09
N PHE A 13 -6.66 -7.19 2.56
CA PHE A 13 -5.72 -6.31 3.26
C PHE A 13 -6.30 -4.89 3.35
N ARG A 14 -6.31 -4.32 4.56
CA ARG A 14 -6.76 -2.94 4.80
C ARG A 14 -5.75 -2.24 5.69
N ILE A 15 -5.31 -1.06 5.28
CA ILE A 15 -4.43 -0.23 6.11
C ILE A 15 -5.27 0.39 7.23
N GLY A 16 -4.78 0.27 8.45
CA GLY A 16 -5.43 0.81 9.65
C GLY A 16 -4.41 1.06 10.75
N GLY A 17 -4.89 1.42 11.95
CA GLY A 17 -4.01 1.73 13.08
C GLY A 17 -3.02 0.63 13.46
N ALA A 18 -3.37 -0.64 13.25
CA ALA A 18 -2.46 -1.76 13.49
C ALA A 18 -1.31 -1.80 12.48
N GLU A 19 -1.61 -1.65 11.19
CA GLU A 19 -0.62 -1.60 10.12
C GLU A 19 0.34 -0.42 10.34
N ASN A 20 -0.20 0.75 10.64
CA ASN A 20 0.59 1.94 10.95
C ASN A 20 1.55 1.70 12.12
N LEU A 21 1.10 0.99 13.16
CA LEU A 21 1.98 0.64 14.28
C LEU A 21 3.14 -0.26 13.85
N TRP A 22 2.87 -1.33 13.07
CA TRP A 22 3.92 -2.27 12.65
C TRP A 22 4.94 -1.62 11.74
N TRP A 23 4.48 -0.82 10.77
CA TRP A 23 5.35 -0.07 9.88
C TRP A 23 6.16 1.01 10.61
N GLY A 24 5.54 1.71 11.56
CA GLY A 24 6.22 2.71 12.39
C GLY A 24 7.31 2.10 13.26
N LEU A 25 7.06 0.95 13.90
CA LEU A 25 8.07 0.19 14.65
C LEU A 25 9.22 -0.23 13.74
N LEU A 26 8.91 -0.87 12.60
CA LEU A 26 9.91 -1.33 11.63
C LEU A 26 10.79 -0.17 11.17
N HIS A 27 10.16 0.91 10.71
CA HIS A 27 10.86 2.07 10.18
C HIS A 27 11.76 2.72 11.25
N TYR A 28 11.21 2.99 12.42
CA TYR A 28 11.97 3.68 13.47
C TYR A 28 13.12 2.83 14.00
N ILE A 29 12.93 1.54 14.26
CA ILE A 29 14.00 0.64 14.71
C ILE A 29 15.13 0.63 13.71
N ASN A 30 14.85 0.45 12.42
CA ASN A 30 15.88 0.32 11.38
C ASN A 30 16.61 1.64 11.07
N HIS A 31 15.97 2.81 11.21
CA HIS A 31 16.57 4.08 10.81
C HIS A 31 17.09 4.93 11.97
N ASN A 32 16.58 4.69 13.19
CA ASN A 32 16.87 5.57 14.32
C ASN A 32 17.51 4.86 15.52
N THR A 33 17.75 3.53 15.43
CA THR A 33 18.42 2.76 16.47
C THR A 33 19.62 1.98 15.91
N GLN A 34 20.38 1.35 16.79
CA GLN A 34 21.45 0.42 16.40
C GLN A 34 20.94 -1.02 16.13
N HIS A 35 19.63 -1.24 16.21
CA HIS A 35 19.00 -2.54 16.02
C HIS A 35 18.53 -2.68 14.58
N ALA A 36 18.30 -3.91 14.14
CA ALA A 36 17.66 -4.25 12.88
C ALA A 36 16.36 -4.99 13.17
N ALA A 37 15.28 -4.63 12.47
CA ALA A 37 13.99 -5.27 12.60
C ALA A 37 13.51 -5.77 11.25
N ASP A 38 12.81 -6.90 11.25
CA ASP A 38 12.07 -7.44 10.12
C ASP A 38 10.59 -7.55 10.48
N LEU A 39 9.70 -7.27 9.54
CA LEU A 39 8.25 -7.41 9.71
C LEU A 39 7.77 -8.69 9.02
N ILE A 40 7.37 -9.66 9.83
CA ILE A 40 6.84 -10.95 9.37
C ILE A 40 5.33 -10.93 9.46
N LYS A 41 4.66 -10.88 8.31
CA LYS A 41 3.20 -10.90 8.22
C LYS A 41 2.72 -12.19 7.59
N LEU A 42 1.80 -12.90 8.27
CA LEU A 42 1.14 -14.07 7.71
C LEU A 42 -0.28 -13.69 7.27
N PRO A 43 -0.70 -14.11 6.05
CA PRO A 43 -2.09 -14.00 5.62
C PRO A 43 -3.01 -14.71 6.63
N SER A 44 -3.98 -13.99 7.15
CA SER A 44 -4.82 -14.46 8.26
C SER A 44 -6.30 -14.25 7.93
N PRO A 45 -6.88 -15.07 7.02
CA PRO A 45 -8.31 -15.05 6.74
C PRO A 45 -9.10 -15.45 8.00
N GLU A 46 -10.29 -14.88 8.16
CA GLU A 46 -11.12 -15.07 9.35
C GLU A 46 -12.61 -15.26 9.00
N LEU A 47 -12.90 -15.91 7.89
CA LEU A 47 -14.28 -16.09 7.44
C LEU A 47 -15.06 -17.05 8.35
N ASP A 48 -14.40 -18.09 8.88
CA ASP A 48 -15.00 -19.06 9.76
C ASP A 48 -14.08 -19.45 10.95
N PHE A 49 -14.58 -20.33 11.80
CA PHE A 49 -13.84 -20.84 12.95
C PHE A 49 -12.57 -21.62 12.54
N TRP A 50 -12.63 -22.40 11.45
CA TRP A 50 -11.51 -23.25 11.05
C TRP A 50 -10.35 -22.46 10.47
N GLU A 51 -10.64 -21.42 9.69
CA GLU A 51 -9.61 -20.47 9.24
C GLU A 51 -8.91 -19.79 10.41
N LEU A 52 -9.67 -19.41 11.44
CA LEU A 52 -9.08 -18.85 12.66
C LEU A 52 -8.16 -19.87 13.37
N MET A 53 -8.53 -21.15 13.43
CA MET A 53 -7.70 -22.22 14.00
C MET A 53 -6.44 -22.48 13.16
N ASP A 54 -6.59 -22.51 11.84
CA ASP A 54 -5.46 -22.64 10.91
C ASP A 54 -4.46 -21.48 11.07
N ASN A 55 -4.94 -20.25 11.29
CA ASN A 55 -4.09 -19.10 11.56
C ASN A 55 -3.29 -19.28 12.86
N HIS A 56 -3.93 -19.70 13.96
CA HIS A 56 -3.22 -19.98 15.22
C HIS A 56 -2.14 -21.03 15.03
N TRP A 57 -2.44 -22.09 14.26
CA TRP A 57 -1.48 -23.13 13.95
C TRP A 57 -0.29 -22.60 13.16
N ARG A 58 -0.52 -21.84 12.07
CA ARG A 58 0.55 -21.29 11.21
C ARG A 58 1.53 -20.44 12.00
N PHE A 59 1.04 -19.52 12.85
CA PHE A 59 1.93 -18.71 13.71
C PHE A 59 2.72 -19.56 14.69
N SER A 60 2.15 -20.66 15.20
CA SER A 60 2.85 -21.55 16.14
C SER A 60 4.01 -22.33 15.49
N GLN A 61 4.03 -22.44 14.17
CA GLN A 61 5.04 -23.16 13.38
C GLN A 61 6.20 -22.29 12.89
N LEU A 62 6.17 -20.97 13.15
CA LEU A 62 7.26 -20.09 12.74
C LEU A 62 8.53 -20.37 13.52
N ASP A 63 9.63 -20.66 12.83
CA ASP A 63 10.98 -20.71 13.42
C ASP A 63 11.61 -19.32 13.38
N LEU A 64 11.71 -18.69 14.54
CA LEU A 64 12.25 -17.35 14.75
C LEU A 64 13.55 -17.35 15.58
N ASN A 65 14.21 -18.51 15.74
CA ASN A 65 15.38 -18.67 16.61
C ASN A 65 16.61 -17.86 16.14
N HIS A 66 16.62 -17.39 14.90
CA HIS A 66 17.69 -16.54 14.35
C HIS A 66 17.56 -15.05 14.70
N PHE A 67 16.45 -14.64 15.35
CA PHE A 67 16.27 -13.31 15.91
C PHE A 67 16.66 -13.28 17.38
N ASP A 68 17.06 -12.10 17.87
CA ASP A 68 17.38 -11.87 19.28
C ASP A 68 16.14 -11.58 20.12
N MET A 69 15.07 -11.09 19.49
CA MET A 69 13.81 -10.72 20.12
C MET A 69 12.64 -10.87 19.13
N VAL A 70 11.48 -11.21 19.66
CA VAL A 70 10.21 -11.21 18.91
C VAL A 70 9.23 -10.25 19.56
N ILE A 71 8.57 -9.39 18.76
CA ILE A 71 7.48 -8.54 19.17
C ILE A 71 6.21 -8.99 18.45
N SER A 72 5.18 -9.37 19.20
CA SER A 72 3.84 -9.69 18.69
C SER A 72 2.80 -8.76 19.32
N GLY A 73 1.59 -8.66 18.78
CA GLY A 73 0.64 -7.75 19.43
C GLY A 73 -0.83 -7.84 19.00
N LYS A 74 -1.15 -8.58 17.95
CA LYS A 74 -2.53 -8.86 17.52
C LYS A 74 -2.73 -10.35 17.34
N TYR A 75 -3.91 -10.86 17.73
CA TYR A 75 -4.21 -12.28 17.54
C TYR A 75 -4.05 -12.71 16.08
N PRO A 76 -3.57 -13.92 15.81
CA PRO A 76 -2.97 -14.88 16.73
C PRO A 76 -1.44 -14.81 16.75
N SER A 77 -0.83 -13.65 16.42
CA SER A 77 0.63 -13.54 16.23
C SER A 77 1.46 -13.93 17.47
N TRP A 78 0.88 -13.87 18.66
CA TRP A 78 1.55 -14.35 19.90
C TRP A 78 1.69 -15.87 20.02
N MET A 79 1.10 -16.65 19.10
CA MET A 79 1.30 -18.11 19.06
C MET A 79 2.75 -18.51 18.76
N VAL A 80 3.61 -17.60 18.33
CA VAL A 80 5.04 -17.84 18.12
C VAL A 80 5.76 -18.31 19.37
N SER A 81 6.88 -19.03 19.20
CA SER A 81 7.73 -19.49 20.29
C SER A 81 9.10 -18.82 20.21
N HIS A 82 9.45 -18.05 21.24
CA HIS A 82 10.77 -17.42 21.31
C HIS A 82 11.15 -17.10 22.77
N PRO A 83 12.41 -17.34 23.20
CA PRO A 83 12.82 -17.10 24.60
C PRO A 83 12.80 -15.63 25.01
N ASN A 84 12.87 -14.70 24.06
CA ASN A 84 12.78 -13.26 24.27
C ASN A 84 11.56 -12.68 23.53
N HIS A 85 10.37 -13.11 23.93
CA HIS A 85 9.11 -12.69 23.34
C HIS A 85 8.49 -11.53 24.13
N VAL A 86 8.21 -10.43 23.45
CA VAL A 86 7.48 -9.26 23.96
C VAL A 86 6.09 -9.25 23.31
N CYS A 87 5.04 -9.29 24.11
CA CYS A 87 3.68 -9.11 23.64
C CYS A 87 3.29 -7.65 23.81
N TYR A 88 3.23 -6.89 22.70
CA TYR A 88 2.72 -5.52 22.67
C TYR A 88 1.26 -5.52 22.19
N MET A 89 0.35 -5.78 23.11
CA MET A 89 -1.05 -6.07 22.87
C MET A 89 -1.81 -4.89 22.28
N LEU A 90 -2.36 -5.05 21.07
CA LEU A 90 -3.35 -4.16 20.48
C LEU A 90 -4.75 -4.53 21.00
N HIS A 91 -5.18 -5.72 20.70
CA HIS A 91 -6.41 -6.33 21.21
C HIS A 91 -6.39 -7.85 20.95
N LYS A 92 -7.12 -8.59 21.77
CA LYS A 92 -7.51 -9.96 21.49
C LYS A 92 -8.66 -10.00 20.46
N ASN A 93 -9.09 -11.19 20.06
CA ASN A 93 -10.30 -11.31 19.24
C ASN A 93 -11.52 -10.95 20.08
N ARG A 94 -11.93 -9.68 20.03
CA ARG A 94 -12.93 -9.05 20.91
C ARG A 94 -14.25 -9.83 20.99
N GLY A 95 -14.64 -10.47 19.86
CA GLY A 95 -15.84 -11.31 19.82
C GLY A 95 -15.83 -12.52 20.77
N PHE A 96 -14.65 -12.96 21.22
CA PHE A 96 -14.52 -14.03 22.22
C PHE A 96 -14.18 -13.50 23.62
N TYR A 97 -14.03 -12.19 23.80
CA TYR A 97 -13.70 -11.52 25.07
C TYR A 97 -14.71 -10.44 25.43
N ASP A 98 -14.35 -9.20 25.37
CA ASP A 98 -15.14 -8.06 25.82
C ASP A 98 -16.44 -7.83 25.04
N LEU A 99 -16.51 -8.21 23.78
CA LEU A 99 -17.72 -8.14 22.96
C LEU A 99 -18.50 -9.47 22.87
N TYR A 100 -18.09 -10.51 23.59
CA TYR A 100 -18.75 -11.82 23.52
C TYR A 100 -20.23 -11.75 23.87
N THR A 101 -20.56 -11.21 25.05
CA THR A 101 -21.95 -11.11 25.52
C THR A 101 -22.80 -10.19 24.65
N PRO A 102 -22.35 -8.98 24.25
CA PRO A 102 -23.10 -8.16 23.31
C PRO A 102 -23.39 -8.79 21.96
N LEU A 103 -22.45 -9.58 21.40
CA LEU A 103 -22.61 -10.19 20.09
C LEU A 103 -23.45 -11.48 20.09
N THR A 104 -23.38 -12.25 21.18
CA THR A 104 -24.00 -13.59 21.23
C THR A 104 -25.27 -13.65 22.08
N GLY A 105 -25.41 -12.71 23.01
CA GLY A 105 -26.45 -12.80 24.06
C GLY A 105 -26.15 -13.83 25.14
N TYR A 106 -25.09 -14.64 25.03
CA TYR A 106 -24.69 -15.61 26.05
C TYR A 106 -23.95 -14.94 27.20
N ASN A 107 -24.10 -15.49 28.42
CA ASN A 107 -23.27 -15.06 29.51
C ASN A 107 -21.80 -15.48 29.25
N TYR A 108 -20.87 -14.58 29.56
CA TYR A 108 -19.43 -14.83 29.37
C TYR A 108 -18.89 -16.08 30.10
N SER A 109 -19.48 -16.41 31.25
CA SER A 109 -19.09 -17.59 32.05
C SER A 109 -19.71 -18.92 31.57
N GLU A 110 -20.66 -18.86 30.62
CA GLU A 110 -21.26 -20.09 30.12
C GLU A 110 -20.27 -20.93 29.33
N THR A 111 -20.35 -22.26 29.55
CA THR A 111 -19.57 -23.31 28.87
C THR A 111 -20.45 -24.03 27.84
N TYR A 112 -19.79 -24.65 26.87
CA TYR A 112 -20.49 -25.54 25.92
C TYR A 112 -20.84 -26.87 26.58
N ILE A 113 -22.10 -27.26 26.60
CA ILE A 113 -22.56 -28.53 27.18
C ILE A 113 -22.92 -29.47 26.04
N THR A 114 -22.37 -30.66 26.07
CA THR A 114 -22.59 -31.70 25.05
C THR A 114 -22.44 -33.08 25.64
N ASN A 115 -23.04 -34.09 24.98
CA ASN A 115 -22.83 -35.49 25.25
C ASN A 115 -21.90 -36.18 24.22
N ASP A 116 -21.36 -35.42 23.24
CA ASP A 116 -20.41 -35.99 22.28
C ASP A 116 -19.12 -36.36 22.99
N PRO A 117 -18.66 -37.63 22.94
CA PRO A 117 -17.52 -38.11 23.71
C PRO A 117 -16.19 -37.42 23.31
N GLU A 118 -16.01 -37.08 22.02
CA GLU A 118 -14.77 -36.45 21.55
C GLU A 118 -14.73 -34.95 21.91
N VAL A 119 -15.87 -34.25 21.88
CA VAL A 119 -15.92 -32.85 22.37
C VAL A 119 -15.66 -32.82 23.88
N CYS A 120 -16.31 -33.73 24.65
CA CYS A 120 -16.03 -33.85 26.10
C CYS A 120 -14.55 -34.17 26.38
N ALA A 121 -13.96 -35.06 25.60
CA ALA A 121 -12.53 -35.40 25.73
C ALA A 121 -11.61 -34.21 25.37
N LEU A 122 -11.98 -33.38 24.38
CA LEU A 122 -11.25 -32.15 24.06
C LEU A 122 -11.37 -31.13 25.20
N GLN A 123 -12.56 -30.92 25.75
CA GLN A 123 -12.77 -30.00 26.87
C GLN A 123 -11.96 -30.43 28.12
N GLU A 124 -11.97 -31.74 28.47
CA GLU A 124 -11.16 -32.26 29.57
C GLU A 124 -9.66 -32.13 29.28
N PHE A 125 -9.22 -32.36 28.04
CA PHE A 125 -7.85 -32.16 27.63
C PHE A 125 -7.41 -30.68 27.81
N MET A 126 -8.22 -29.73 27.33
CA MET A 126 -7.95 -28.30 27.51
C MET A 126 -7.88 -27.91 28.98
N ARG A 127 -8.79 -28.43 29.82
CA ARG A 127 -8.80 -28.14 31.25
C ARG A 127 -7.53 -28.63 31.97
N ARG A 128 -6.99 -29.80 31.59
CA ARG A 128 -5.77 -30.38 32.18
C ARG A 128 -4.49 -29.73 31.71
N ASN A 129 -4.49 -29.12 30.51
CA ASN A 129 -3.29 -28.63 29.85
C ASN A 129 -3.27 -27.11 29.70
N GLN A 130 -3.94 -26.38 30.56
CA GLN A 130 -3.94 -24.91 30.51
C GLN A 130 -2.51 -24.36 30.63
N GLY A 131 -2.13 -23.45 29.73
CA GLY A 131 -0.78 -22.84 29.68
C GLY A 131 0.33 -23.80 29.28
N CYS A 132 0.04 -25.05 28.94
CA CYS A 132 1.03 -26.05 28.58
C CYS A 132 1.31 -26.11 27.08
N ARG A 133 2.35 -25.42 26.61
CA ARG A 133 2.70 -25.36 25.17
C ARG A 133 3.02 -26.71 24.54
N PRO A 134 3.71 -27.67 25.20
CA PRO A 134 3.95 -29.01 24.66
C PRO A 134 2.68 -29.78 24.28
N ALA A 135 1.53 -29.47 24.88
CA ALA A 135 0.23 -30.06 24.55
C ALA A 135 -0.37 -29.57 23.20
N LEU A 136 0.23 -28.60 22.53
CA LEU A 136 -0.35 -27.96 21.35
C LEU A 136 -0.54 -28.93 20.19
N ASN A 137 0.42 -29.81 19.91
CA ASN A 137 0.31 -30.78 18.81
C ASN A 137 -0.84 -31.76 19.04
N GLU A 138 -0.93 -32.34 20.24
CA GLU A 138 -2.03 -33.26 20.60
C GLU A 138 -3.38 -32.56 20.57
N PHE A 139 -3.43 -31.30 20.99
CA PHE A 139 -4.64 -30.50 20.88
C PHE A 139 -5.13 -30.38 19.42
N TYR A 140 -4.20 -30.07 18.49
CA TYR A 140 -4.59 -29.94 17.07
C TYR A 140 -4.95 -31.29 16.44
N GLU A 141 -4.33 -32.39 16.85
CA GLU A 141 -4.74 -33.74 16.44
C GLU A 141 -6.19 -34.03 16.84
N ARG A 142 -6.57 -33.69 18.09
CA ARG A 142 -7.94 -33.84 18.59
C ARG A 142 -8.92 -32.93 17.87
N LEU A 143 -8.54 -31.67 17.67
CA LEU A 143 -9.36 -30.69 16.97
C LEU A 143 -9.60 -31.09 15.51
N ASN A 144 -8.60 -31.59 14.80
CA ASN A 144 -8.70 -32.03 13.42
C ASN A 144 -9.61 -33.28 13.28
N ARG A 145 -9.66 -34.16 14.27
CA ARG A 145 -10.66 -35.26 14.31
C ARG A 145 -12.09 -34.70 14.37
N LEU A 146 -12.35 -33.70 15.20
CA LEU A 146 -13.64 -33.04 15.27
C LEU A 146 -13.95 -32.31 13.95
N ARG A 147 -12.95 -31.67 13.31
CA ARG A 147 -13.11 -31.03 11.99
C ARG A 147 -13.61 -32.01 10.92
N SER A 148 -13.07 -33.25 10.89
CA SER A 148 -13.45 -34.24 9.89
C SER A 148 -14.91 -34.72 10.02
N ARG A 149 -15.49 -34.56 11.21
CA ARG A 149 -16.92 -34.94 11.49
C ARG A 149 -17.78 -33.76 11.93
N GLN A 150 -17.37 -32.53 11.54
CA GLN A 150 -18.10 -31.31 11.93
C GLN A 150 -19.60 -31.31 11.52
N HIS A 151 -19.94 -31.99 10.43
CA HIS A 151 -21.32 -32.11 9.94
C HIS A 151 -22.18 -33.03 10.82
N GLU A 152 -21.61 -33.83 11.70
CA GLU A 152 -22.32 -34.69 12.66
C GLU A 152 -22.62 -33.96 13.98
N LEU A 153 -21.95 -32.80 14.19
CA LEU A 153 -22.08 -32.02 15.41
C LEU A 153 -23.19 -30.96 15.26
N PRO A 154 -23.76 -30.46 16.35
CA PRO A 154 -24.72 -29.37 16.30
C PRO A 154 -24.14 -28.15 15.59
N ALA A 155 -24.96 -27.41 14.82
CA ALA A 155 -24.53 -26.28 14.00
C ALA A 155 -23.88 -25.13 14.82
N ASP A 156 -24.19 -25.01 16.10
CA ASP A 156 -23.63 -24.03 17.03
C ASP A 156 -22.29 -24.44 17.66
N ALA A 157 -21.84 -25.70 17.49
CA ALA A 157 -20.63 -26.22 18.12
C ALA A 157 -19.39 -25.35 17.74
N PHE A 158 -19.25 -25.00 16.47
CA PHE A 158 -18.15 -24.17 15.94
C PHE A 158 -18.62 -22.80 15.45
N GLN A 159 -19.75 -22.31 15.97
CA GLN A 159 -20.22 -20.96 15.69
C GLN A 159 -19.17 -19.92 16.12
N ARG A 160 -19.04 -18.84 15.36
CA ARG A 160 -18.08 -17.77 15.63
C ARG A 160 -18.79 -16.40 15.78
N PRO A 161 -18.79 -15.82 16.97
CA PRO A 161 -18.41 -16.40 18.26
C PRO A 161 -19.47 -17.39 18.79
N GLY A 162 -19.03 -18.38 19.56
CA GLY A 162 -19.88 -19.38 20.21
C GLY A 162 -19.26 -19.90 21.50
N LYS A 163 -19.96 -20.80 22.21
CA LYS A 163 -19.48 -21.28 23.54
C LYS A 163 -18.24 -22.16 23.42
N LEU A 164 -18.24 -23.18 22.56
CA LEU A 164 -17.09 -24.07 22.39
C LEU A 164 -15.92 -23.35 21.71
N SER A 165 -16.19 -22.55 20.68
CA SER A 165 -15.17 -21.77 19.99
C SER A 165 -14.48 -20.76 20.92
N LYS A 166 -15.22 -20.17 21.88
CA LYS A 166 -14.65 -19.32 22.93
C LYS A 166 -13.68 -20.13 23.83
N GLU A 167 -14.11 -21.28 24.34
CA GLU A 167 -13.27 -22.14 25.18
C GLU A 167 -11.96 -22.51 24.47
N ILE A 168 -12.03 -22.85 23.19
CA ILE A 168 -10.88 -23.18 22.35
C ILE A 168 -9.93 -21.98 22.18
N VAL A 169 -10.44 -20.81 21.82
CA VAL A 169 -9.63 -19.59 21.65
C VAL A 169 -8.97 -19.19 22.97
N HIS A 170 -9.71 -19.25 24.09
CA HIS A 170 -9.15 -18.96 25.43
C HIS A 170 -8.05 -19.94 25.82
N PHE A 171 -8.19 -21.23 25.47
CA PHE A 171 -7.15 -22.22 25.71
C PHE A 171 -5.89 -21.91 24.91
N LEU A 172 -6.01 -21.62 23.61
CA LEU A 172 -4.85 -21.29 22.76
C LEU A 172 -4.16 -20.00 23.21
N ASP A 173 -4.91 -18.93 23.49
CA ASP A 173 -4.36 -17.69 24.03
C ASP A 173 -3.73 -17.91 25.42
N GLY A 174 -4.30 -18.79 26.26
CA GLY A 174 -3.74 -19.16 27.54
C GLY A 174 -2.38 -19.84 27.44
N ILE A 175 -2.16 -20.65 26.39
CA ILE A 175 -0.86 -21.25 26.08
C ILE A 175 0.13 -20.20 25.58
N ALA A 176 -0.31 -19.38 24.63
CA ALA A 176 0.54 -18.44 23.90
C ALA A 176 0.98 -17.26 24.79
N LEU A 177 0.10 -16.79 25.67
CA LEU A 177 0.32 -15.67 26.57
C LEU A 177 0.67 -16.12 28.01
N ALA A 178 1.01 -17.39 28.19
CA ALA A 178 1.48 -17.87 29.51
C ALA A 178 2.76 -17.13 29.93
N PRO A 179 2.98 -16.91 31.25
CA PRO A 179 4.21 -16.26 31.74
C PRO A 179 5.51 -17.01 31.39
N SER A 180 5.40 -18.29 31.07
CA SER A 180 6.51 -19.08 30.56
C SER A 180 6.81 -18.85 29.07
N ALA A 181 5.87 -18.26 28.33
CA ALA A 181 5.96 -18.01 26.88
C ALA A 181 6.29 -16.55 26.54
N VAL A 182 5.92 -15.61 27.42
CA VAL A 182 6.08 -14.17 27.20
C VAL A 182 6.95 -13.56 28.28
N LYS A 183 8.04 -12.90 27.87
CA LYS A 183 9.00 -12.26 28.78
C LYS A 183 8.50 -10.89 29.27
N LYS A 184 7.77 -10.16 28.43
CA LYS A 184 7.25 -8.84 28.73
C LYS A 184 5.88 -8.64 28.12
N TYR A 185 4.96 -8.11 28.93
CA TYR A 185 3.64 -7.67 28.46
C TYR A 185 3.61 -6.15 28.38
N ALA A 186 3.13 -5.65 27.26
CA ALA A 186 2.83 -4.25 27.03
C ALA A 186 1.46 -4.13 26.37
N ALA A 187 0.79 -3.02 26.59
CA ALA A 187 -0.50 -2.68 25.99
C ALA A 187 -0.45 -1.29 25.36
N ILE A 188 -1.18 -1.10 24.27
CA ILE A 188 -1.24 0.19 23.55
C ILE A 188 -2.00 1.30 24.33
N SER A 189 -2.74 0.92 25.37
CA SER A 189 -3.54 1.85 26.20
C SER A 189 -3.85 1.24 27.56
N LYS A 190 -4.28 2.06 28.52
CA LYS A 190 -4.82 1.59 29.79
C LYS A 190 -6.11 0.81 29.60
N ASN A 191 -6.95 1.26 28.66
CA ASN A 191 -8.18 0.56 28.29
C ASN A 191 -7.89 -0.90 27.93
N VAL A 192 -6.92 -1.16 27.04
CA VAL A 192 -6.50 -2.52 26.68
C VAL A 192 -5.85 -3.25 27.84
N ALA A 193 -5.02 -2.58 28.64
CA ALA A 193 -4.32 -3.18 29.78
C ALA A 193 -5.29 -3.69 30.87
N THR A 194 -6.45 -3.08 31.01
CA THR A 194 -7.44 -3.39 32.06
C THR A 194 -8.59 -4.29 31.58
N ARG A 195 -8.63 -4.65 30.29
CA ARG A 195 -9.65 -5.56 29.77
C ARG A 195 -9.57 -6.93 30.41
N LYS A 196 -10.73 -7.45 30.77
CA LYS A 196 -10.86 -8.76 31.41
C LYS A 196 -10.22 -9.85 30.55
N ASP A 197 -9.41 -10.70 31.18
CA ASP A 197 -8.78 -11.88 30.58
C ASP A 197 -7.80 -11.61 29.43
N TYR A 198 -7.33 -10.36 29.27
CA TYR A 198 -6.34 -10.01 28.26
C TYR A 198 -4.92 -10.43 28.65
N PHE A 199 -4.58 -10.35 29.93
CA PHE A 199 -3.25 -10.67 30.46
C PHE A 199 -3.33 -11.65 31.63
N PRO A 200 -2.25 -12.39 31.90
CA PRO A 200 -2.17 -13.25 33.07
C PRO A 200 -2.30 -12.43 34.38
N VAL A 201 -3.07 -12.96 35.32
CA VAL A 201 -3.29 -12.30 36.63
C VAL A 201 -1.98 -12.21 37.42
N GLY A 202 -1.69 -11.05 37.98
CA GLY A 202 -0.52 -10.81 38.83
C GLY A 202 0.76 -10.46 38.08
N TYR A 203 0.75 -10.37 36.75
CA TYR A 203 1.89 -9.94 35.95
C TYR A 203 1.79 -8.47 35.55
N PRO A 204 2.92 -7.71 35.60
CA PRO A 204 2.91 -6.31 35.21
C PRO A 204 2.67 -6.15 33.71
N VAL A 205 1.84 -5.19 33.35
CA VAL A 205 1.58 -4.76 31.96
C VAL A 205 2.05 -3.33 31.82
N ASP A 206 3.00 -3.12 30.91
CA ASP A 206 3.53 -1.79 30.61
C ASP A 206 2.63 -1.07 29.60
N VAL A 207 2.04 0.06 29.97
CA VAL A 207 1.23 0.84 29.01
C VAL A 207 2.14 1.72 28.17
N ILE A 208 2.26 1.41 26.90
CA ILE A 208 3.10 2.11 25.92
C ILE A 208 2.22 2.63 24.82
N TYR A 209 1.96 3.94 24.82
CA TYR A 209 1.12 4.56 23.81
C TYR A 209 1.83 4.61 22.46
N PRO A 210 1.25 4.06 21.37
CA PRO A 210 1.87 4.10 20.05
C PRO A 210 1.82 5.52 19.47
N PRO A 211 2.94 6.06 18.98
CA PRO A 211 2.96 7.35 18.31
C PRO A 211 2.28 7.28 16.95
N PRO A 212 1.68 8.39 16.46
CA PRO A 212 1.25 8.48 15.06
C PRO A 212 2.43 8.30 14.10
N VAL A 213 2.16 7.75 12.92
CA VAL A 213 3.17 7.62 11.84
C VAL A 213 3.38 8.94 11.10
N GLN A 214 2.35 9.78 11.08
CA GLN A 214 2.43 11.12 10.49
C GLN A 214 3.45 11.97 11.27
N SER A 215 4.08 12.87 10.55
CA SER A 215 5.04 13.84 11.07
C SER A 215 4.66 15.27 10.67
N GLY A 216 5.32 16.26 11.27
CA GLY A 216 5.10 17.65 10.91
C GLY A 216 3.82 18.24 11.48
N PHE A 217 3.30 17.70 12.59
CA PHE A 217 2.18 18.29 13.32
C PHE A 217 2.48 19.73 13.72
N TYR A 218 1.52 20.64 13.48
CA TYR A 218 1.64 22.06 13.81
C TYR A 218 0.29 22.66 14.22
N ILE A 219 0.32 23.85 14.80
CA ILE A 219 -0.88 24.59 15.16
C ILE A 219 -1.20 25.57 14.04
N GLY A 220 -2.26 25.30 13.30
CA GLY A 220 -2.77 26.14 12.21
C GLY A 220 -3.94 27.04 12.67
N GLN A 221 -4.80 27.36 11.71
CA GLN A 221 -6.01 28.13 11.95
C GLN A 221 -7.06 27.32 12.72
N SER A 222 -8.24 27.87 12.95
CA SER A 222 -9.28 27.23 13.75
C SER A 222 -10.65 27.54 13.13
N ASP A 223 -10.91 26.93 11.96
CA ASP A 223 -11.98 27.36 11.05
C ASP A 223 -13.19 26.41 11.03
N TYR A 224 -13.03 25.14 11.41
CA TYR A 224 -14.07 24.11 11.28
C TYR A 224 -13.92 23.01 12.33
N LEU A 225 -15.00 22.27 12.55
CA LEU A 225 -14.98 20.99 13.28
C LEU A 225 -14.45 19.90 12.33
N PHE A 226 -13.72 18.93 12.85
CA PHE A 226 -13.14 17.88 12.05
C PHE A 226 -13.31 16.50 12.67
N THR A 227 -13.48 15.48 11.82
CA THR A 227 -13.31 14.06 12.17
C THR A 227 -12.70 13.30 11.01
N ALA A 228 -11.88 12.30 11.30
CA ALA A 228 -11.35 11.37 10.32
C ALA A 228 -11.62 9.93 10.79
N SER A 229 -12.32 9.12 9.99
CA SER A 229 -12.67 7.77 10.40
C SER A 229 -13.07 6.92 9.20
N ARG A 230 -13.01 5.60 9.34
CA ARG A 230 -13.75 4.71 8.43
C ARG A 230 -15.24 4.92 8.66
N LEU A 231 -15.98 5.10 7.57
CA LEU A 231 -17.42 5.34 7.62
C LEU A 231 -18.15 3.99 7.58
N GLU A 232 -18.11 3.29 8.72
CA GLU A 232 -18.72 1.97 8.94
C GLU A 232 -19.76 2.07 10.06
N LYS A 233 -20.85 1.33 9.93
CA LYS A 233 -21.89 1.25 10.98
C LYS A 233 -21.33 0.67 12.28
N GLY A 234 -21.79 1.19 13.39
CA GLY A 234 -21.57 0.65 14.74
C GLY A 234 -20.45 1.34 15.50
N PHE A 235 -19.23 0.81 15.49
CA PHE A 235 -18.22 1.23 16.49
C PHE A 235 -17.69 2.65 16.33
N LYS A 236 -17.61 3.21 15.12
CA LYS A 236 -17.07 4.56 14.88
C LYS A 236 -18.07 5.68 15.12
N ARG A 237 -19.36 5.40 15.06
CA ARG A 237 -20.51 6.29 15.41
C ARG A 237 -20.44 7.69 14.78
N VAL A 238 -19.99 7.78 13.51
CA VAL A 238 -19.99 9.06 12.78
C VAL A 238 -21.43 9.59 12.61
N GLU A 239 -22.42 8.71 12.54
CA GLU A 239 -23.85 9.04 12.53
C GLU A 239 -24.25 9.90 13.74
N LEU A 240 -23.72 9.61 14.94
CA LEU A 240 -23.97 10.40 16.17
C LEU A 240 -23.47 11.84 16.03
N LEU A 241 -22.35 12.06 15.34
CA LEU A 241 -21.80 13.38 15.06
C LEU A 241 -22.64 14.15 14.05
N VAL A 242 -23.09 13.49 12.98
CA VAL A 242 -23.98 14.09 11.98
C VAL A 242 -25.32 14.45 12.61
N GLU A 243 -25.86 13.61 13.47
CA GLU A 243 -27.09 13.92 14.23
C GLU A 243 -26.89 15.07 15.20
N ALA A 244 -25.74 15.14 15.88
CA ALA A 244 -25.44 16.24 16.79
C ALA A 244 -25.47 17.62 16.09
N MET A 245 -25.04 17.69 14.82
CA MET A 245 -25.08 18.95 14.04
C MET A 245 -26.48 19.55 13.91
N LYS A 246 -27.54 18.74 14.02
CA LYS A 246 -28.94 19.24 14.01
C LYS A 246 -29.26 20.08 15.24
N TYR A 247 -28.53 19.91 16.33
CA TYR A 247 -28.73 20.64 17.62
C TYR A 247 -27.68 21.73 17.84
N VAL A 248 -26.58 21.75 17.05
CA VAL A 248 -25.54 22.78 17.10
C VAL A 248 -26.12 24.09 16.60
N LYS A 249 -26.05 25.15 17.44
CA LYS A 249 -26.59 26.49 17.17
C LYS A 249 -25.60 27.35 16.41
N THR A 250 -24.31 27.12 16.57
CA THR A 250 -23.25 27.86 15.88
C THR A 250 -23.18 27.47 14.40
N ASN A 251 -22.86 28.47 13.55
CA ASN A 251 -22.69 28.24 12.11
C ASN A 251 -21.23 27.85 11.81
N ILE A 252 -20.74 26.79 12.46
CA ILE A 252 -19.38 26.27 12.26
C ILE A 252 -19.42 25.14 11.24
N PRO A 253 -18.55 25.12 10.21
CA PRO A 253 -18.44 24.00 9.27
C PRO A 253 -17.98 22.73 9.99
N PHE A 254 -18.44 21.58 9.51
CA PHE A 254 -18.00 20.27 9.98
C PHE A 254 -17.51 19.43 8.80
N LYS A 255 -16.21 19.09 8.80
CA LYS A 255 -15.54 18.30 7.77
C LYS A 255 -15.36 16.86 8.24
N ILE A 256 -15.78 15.93 7.39
CA ILE A 256 -15.73 14.49 7.66
C ILE A 256 -14.82 13.83 6.60
N ALA A 257 -13.64 13.38 7.03
CA ALA A 257 -12.72 12.61 6.20
C ALA A 257 -12.90 11.11 6.40
N GLY A 258 -12.86 10.35 5.33
CA GLY A 258 -12.94 8.90 5.32
C GLY A 258 -13.89 8.34 4.25
N THR A 259 -13.79 7.02 4.07
CA THR A 259 -14.61 6.22 3.15
C THR A 259 -15.19 5.02 3.90
N GLY A 260 -16.22 4.40 3.36
CA GLY A 260 -16.85 3.20 3.91
C GLY A 260 -18.29 3.02 3.46
N ASP A 261 -18.85 1.86 3.77
CA ASP A 261 -20.18 1.43 3.30
C ASP A 261 -21.33 2.29 3.86
N ASP A 262 -21.07 3.07 4.93
CA ASP A 262 -22.08 3.93 5.55
C ASP A 262 -22.13 5.35 4.97
N LEU A 263 -21.25 5.70 4.01
CA LEU A 263 -21.13 7.06 3.47
C LEU A 263 -22.46 7.60 2.92
N GLU A 264 -23.17 6.82 2.13
CA GLU A 264 -24.43 7.26 1.52
C GLU A 264 -25.54 7.44 2.55
N HIS A 265 -25.60 6.59 3.57
CA HIS A 265 -26.50 6.77 4.70
C HIS A 265 -26.19 8.07 5.48
N LEU A 266 -24.92 8.34 5.77
CA LEU A 266 -24.48 9.56 6.46
C LEU A 266 -24.81 10.82 5.65
N LYS A 267 -24.66 10.82 4.33
CA LYS A 267 -25.09 11.92 3.46
C LYS A 267 -26.60 12.14 3.51
N GLN A 268 -27.39 11.06 3.50
CA GLN A 268 -28.85 11.16 3.67
C GLN A 268 -29.23 11.72 5.04
N LEU A 269 -28.54 11.31 6.11
CA LEU A 269 -28.75 11.77 7.47
C LEU A 269 -28.43 13.26 7.64
N ALA A 270 -27.37 13.72 6.98
CA ALA A 270 -26.95 15.13 6.93
C ALA A 270 -27.99 16.01 6.18
N GLY A 271 -28.70 15.42 5.21
CA GLY A 271 -29.71 16.10 4.42
C GLY A 271 -29.15 17.33 3.70
N ASN A 272 -29.77 18.50 3.93
CA ASN A 272 -29.38 19.78 3.30
C ASN A 272 -28.54 20.69 4.22
N ASP A 273 -27.96 20.18 5.30
CA ASP A 273 -27.12 20.98 6.20
C ASP A 273 -25.82 21.38 5.51
N GLN A 274 -25.75 22.64 5.05
CA GLN A 274 -24.62 23.21 4.34
C GLN A 274 -23.32 23.27 5.16
N ARG A 275 -23.40 23.02 6.46
CA ARG A 275 -22.22 23.01 7.35
C ARG A 275 -21.43 21.70 7.24
N ILE A 276 -22.04 20.60 6.77
CA ILE A 276 -21.44 19.27 6.73
C ILE A 276 -20.82 19.01 5.37
N GLU A 277 -19.51 18.76 5.36
CA GLU A 277 -18.72 18.46 4.16
C GLU A 277 -18.07 17.09 4.28
N PHE A 278 -18.36 16.17 3.33
CA PHE A 278 -17.72 14.86 3.23
C PHE A 278 -16.54 14.94 2.27
N LEU A 279 -15.31 14.77 2.79
CA LEU A 279 -14.07 14.91 2.02
C LEU A 279 -13.65 13.63 1.28
N GLY A 280 -14.26 12.49 1.60
CA GLY A 280 -13.79 11.19 1.11
C GLY A 280 -12.44 10.80 1.67
N PHE A 281 -11.65 10.04 0.91
CA PHE A 281 -10.29 9.65 1.30
C PHE A 281 -9.37 10.88 1.32
N VAL A 282 -8.57 10.99 2.37
CA VAL A 282 -7.58 12.05 2.56
C VAL A 282 -6.22 11.40 2.81
N ASN A 283 -5.19 11.83 2.11
CA ASN A 283 -3.82 11.36 2.33
C ASN A 283 -3.22 11.91 3.65
N ASP A 284 -2.14 11.31 4.12
CA ASP A 284 -1.55 11.62 5.43
C ASP A 284 -1.11 13.08 5.59
N LYS A 285 -0.63 13.73 4.54
CA LYS A 285 -0.19 15.13 4.57
C LYS A 285 -1.38 16.08 4.72
N ASP A 286 -2.39 15.91 3.88
CA ASP A 286 -3.61 16.72 3.94
C ASP A 286 -4.37 16.45 5.23
N LEU A 287 -4.25 15.24 5.80
CA LEU A 287 -4.83 14.87 7.08
C LEU A 287 -4.20 15.68 8.22
N VAL A 288 -2.88 15.86 8.23
CA VAL A 288 -2.19 16.72 9.23
C VAL A 288 -2.64 18.18 9.08
N ASP A 289 -2.78 18.69 7.85
CA ASP A 289 -3.26 20.03 7.59
C ASP A 289 -4.72 20.21 8.04
N LEU A 290 -5.56 19.20 7.85
CA LEU A 290 -6.95 19.21 8.33
C LEU A 290 -7.03 19.23 9.85
N TYR A 291 -6.21 18.46 10.55
CA TYR A 291 -6.10 18.55 12.01
C TYR A 291 -5.57 19.91 12.45
N ALA A 292 -4.51 20.39 11.82
CA ALA A 292 -3.86 21.66 12.19
C ALA A 292 -4.78 22.87 12.07
N ASN A 293 -5.68 22.89 11.08
CA ASN A 293 -6.62 23.98 10.82
C ASN A 293 -8.02 23.74 11.43
N ALA A 294 -8.27 22.59 12.07
CA ALA A 294 -9.51 22.36 12.80
C ALA A 294 -9.64 23.30 14.02
N PHE A 295 -10.86 23.66 14.36
CA PHE A 295 -11.18 24.34 15.61
C PHE A 295 -11.20 23.35 16.78
N ALA A 296 -11.89 22.22 16.59
CA ALA A 296 -11.93 21.09 17.49
C ALA A 296 -12.08 19.80 16.68
N VAL A 297 -11.65 18.68 17.24
CA VAL A 297 -11.80 17.36 16.61
C VAL A 297 -12.86 16.57 17.37
N LEU A 298 -13.79 15.98 16.60
CA LEU A 298 -14.89 15.18 17.14
C LEU A 298 -14.57 13.70 16.90
N PHE A 299 -14.47 12.91 17.96
CA PHE A 299 -14.22 11.49 17.84
C PHE A 299 -14.92 10.72 18.96
N VAL A 300 -16.04 10.08 18.66
CA VAL A 300 -16.99 9.47 19.62
C VAL A 300 -17.17 7.95 19.40
N PRO A 301 -16.10 7.17 19.19
CA PRO A 301 -16.23 5.73 18.96
C PRO A 301 -16.83 5.03 20.19
N TYR A 302 -17.30 3.78 20.04
CA TYR A 302 -17.66 2.92 21.15
C TYR A 302 -16.46 2.07 21.56
N ASP A 303 -16.01 2.17 22.82
CA ASP A 303 -14.93 1.38 23.42
C ASP A 303 -13.71 1.18 22.51
N GLU A 304 -13.17 2.28 22.00
CA GLU A 304 -11.96 2.26 21.15
C GLU A 304 -10.75 1.75 21.94
N ASP A 305 -9.90 0.97 21.27
CA ASP A 305 -8.71 0.39 21.90
C ASP A 305 -7.69 1.47 22.30
N TYR A 306 -7.46 2.48 21.44
CA TYR A 306 -6.50 3.57 21.67
C TYR A 306 -7.02 4.93 21.18
N GLY A 307 -7.34 5.06 19.89
CA GLY A 307 -7.83 6.28 19.27
C GLY A 307 -6.72 7.22 18.79
N TYR A 308 -5.98 6.84 17.75
CA TYR A 308 -4.95 7.69 17.12
C TYR A 308 -5.44 9.09 16.80
N ILE A 309 -6.67 9.23 16.33
CA ILE A 309 -7.32 10.50 15.98
C ILE A 309 -7.25 11.50 17.15
N THR A 310 -7.45 11.03 18.39
CA THR A 310 -7.34 11.86 19.58
C THR A 310 -5.92 12.40 19.77
N VAL A 311 -4.92 11.56 19.60
CA VAL A 311 -3.52 11.96 19.78
C VAL A 311 -3.04 12.85 18.63
N GLU A 312 -3.43 12.56 17.39
CA GLU A 312 -3.13 13.37 16.20
C GLU A 312 -3.71 14.79 16.35
N ALA A 313 -4.98 14.91 16.75
CA ALA A 313 -5.61 16.18 17.04
C ALA A 313 -4.86 16.96 18.13
N MET A 314 -4.52 16.29 19.23
CA MET A 314 -3.83 16.90 20.35
C MET A 314 -2.40 17.33 19.99
N LYS A 315 -1.69 16.58 19.14
CA LYS A 315 -0.37 17.01 18.61
C LYS A 315 -0.48 18.29 17.75
N CYS A 316 -1.63 18.54 17.14
CA CYS A 316 -1.95 19.81 16.46
C CYS A 316 -2.49 20.90 17.40
N GLY A 317 -2.47 20.69 18.71
CA GLY A 317 -2.97 21.67 19.68
C GLY A 317 -4.48 21.89 19.60
N LYS A 318 -5.25 20.84 19.28
CA LYS A 318 -6.72 20.91 19.15
C LYS A 318 -7.41 20.21 20.32
N PRO A 319 -8.45 20.84 20.92
CA PRO A 319 -9.29 20.17 21.89
C PRO A 319 -10.11 19.07 21.20
N VAL A 320 -10.39 17.99 21.93
CA VAL A 320 -11.15 16.85 21.41
C VAL A 320 -12.47 16.72 22.17
N ILE A 321 -13.57 16.51 21.42
CA ILE A 321 -14.84 16.06 21.99
C ILE A 321 -14.98 14.58 21.73
N THR A 322 -15.13 13.79 22.78
CA THR A 322 -15.35 12.36 22.74
C THR A 322 -16.61 11.96 23.54
N ALA A 323 -16.98 10.69 23.54
CA ALA A 323 -18.08 10.20 24.37
C ALA A 323 -17.56 9.50 25.64
N THR A 324 -18.37 9.46 26.70
CA THR A 324 -18.02 8.84 27.98
C THR A 324 -17.67 7.36 27.87
N ASP A 325 -18.17 6.68 26.85
CA ASP A 325 -17.94 5.27 26.54
C ASP A 325 -16.94 5.03 25.40
N SER A 326 -16.12 6.03 25.03
CA SER A 326 -15.16 5.95 23.91
C SER A 326 -13.84 5.23 24.23
N GLY A 327 -13.75 4.53 25.35
CA GLY A 327 -12.60 3.69 25.68
C GLY A 327 -11.28 4.45 25.76
N GLY A 328 -10.26 4.02 25.01
CA GLY A 328 -8.89 4.58 25.07
C GLY A 328 -8.79 6.06 24.75
N SER A 329 -9.70 6.64 23.98
CA SER A 329 -9.76 8.09 23.74
C SER A 329 -9.95 8.90 25.01
N ASN A 330 -10.69 8.35 25.99
CA ASN A 330 -10.93 9.01 27.29
C ASN A 330 -9.68 9.09 28.19
N GLU A 331 -8.59 8.40 27.85
CA GLU A 331 -7.33 8.50 28.60
C GLU A 331 -6.66 9.87 28.43
N PHE A 332 -6.93 10.53 27.31
CA PHE A 332 -6.35 11.80 26.92
C PHE A 332 -7.32 12.97 27.08
N VAL A 333 -8.64 12.72 26.95
CA VAL A 333 -9.66 13.76 27.02
C VAL A 333 -10.08 13.99 28.48
N ARG A 334 -9.61 15.09 29.05
CA ARG A 334 -9.95 15.56 30.40
C ARG A 334 -10.92 16.71 30.29
N ASN A 335 -12.09 16.57 30.92
CA ASN A 335 -13.16 17.57 30.89
C ASN A 335 -12.68 18.97 31.38
N GLY A 336 -12.77 19.97 30.48
CA GLY A 336 -12.38 21.34 30.76
C GLY A 336 -10.87 21.61 30.72
N GLU A 337 -10.02 20.57 30.55
CA GLU A 337 -8.56 20.72 30.50
C GLU A 337 -8.00 20.48 29.10
N THR A 338 -8.40 19.38 28.43
CA THR A 338 -7.89 18.97 27.10
C THR A 338 -9.01 18.76 26.06
N GLY A 339 -10.25 18.88 26.50
CA GLY A 339 -11.45 18.67 25.69
C GLY A 339 -12.66 18.34 26.56
N TYR A 340 -13.61 17.63 25.97
CA TYR A 340 -14.82 17.20 26.69
C TYR A 340 -15.18 15.75 26.36
N SER A 341 -15.52 14.96 27.38
CA SER A 341 -16.16 13.66 27.29
C SER A 341 -17.66 13.82 27.59
N ALA A 342 -18.51 13.75 26.57
CA ALA A 342 -19.96 13.96 26.68
C ALA A 342 -20.72 12.62 26.75
N SER A 343 -21.96 12.64 27.22
CA SER A 343 -22.88 11.49 27.02
C SER A 343 -22.97 11.18 25.53
N PRO A 344 -23.06 9.89 25.12
CA PRO A 344 -23.20 9.50 23.73
C PRO A 344 -24.59 9.80 23.14
N GLU A 345 -25.03 11.04 23.32
CA GLU A 345 -26.29 11.59 22.85
C GLU A 345 -26.05 12.83 21.98
N PRO A 346 -26.78 12.99 20.86
CA PRO A 346 -26.57 14.11 19.94
C PRO A 346 -26.62 15.48 20.60
N GLN A 347 -27.57 15.71 21.50
CA GLN A 347 -27.73 16.98 22.21
C GLN A 347 -26.55 17.30 23.13
N ALA A 348 -26.08 16.28 23.88
CA ALA A 348 -24.96 16.45 24.81
C ALA A 348 -23.65 16.81 24.10
N ILE A 349 -23.44 16.22 22.92
CA ILE A 349 -22.29 16.53 22.04
C ILE A 349 -22.43 17.95 21.48
N ALA A 350 -23.62 18.33 20.99
CA ALA A 350 -23.90 19.65 20.45
C ALA A 350 -23.68 20.76 21.49
N GLU A 351 -24.08 20.55 22.75
CA GLU A 351 -23.83 21.49 23.84
C GLU A 351 -22.33 21.74 24.07
N ARG A 352 -21.49 20.73 23.94
CA ARG A 352 -20.03 20.89 24.06
C ARG A 352 -19.43 21.60 22.87
N ILE A 353 -19.95 21.35 21.69
CA ILE A 353 -19.54 22.08 20.46
C ILE A 353 -19.86 23.56 20.62
N ASP A 354 -21.09 23.91 20.96
CA ASP A 354 -21.52 25.28 21.13
C ASP A 354 -20.71 25.96 22.26
N TYR A 355 -20.49 25.29 23.42
CA TYR A 355 -19.66 25.79 24.47
C TYR A 355 -18.25 26.16 24.01
N LEU A 356 -17.57 25.25 23.29
CA LEU A 356 -16.23 25.54 22.74
C LEU A 356 -16.25 26.73 21.78
N CYS A 357 -17.28 26.85 20.93
CA CYS A 357 -17.43 27.95 19.99
C CYS A 357 -17.66 29.30 20.66
N GLU A 358 -18.40 29.33 21.77
CA GLU A 358 -18.68 30.53 22.57
C GLU A 358 -17.45 30.95 23.40
N HIS A 359 -16.59 29.97 23.79
CA HIS A 359 -15.43 30.18 24.67
C HIS A 359 -14.11 29.91 23.93
N ARG A 360 -13.91 30.54 22.75
CA ARG A 360 -12.77 30.27 21.86
C ARG A 360 -11.38 30.39 22.51
N GLN A 361 -11.21 31.31 23.47
CA GLN A 361 -9.94 31.48 24.15
C GLN A 361 -9.64 30.29 25.08
N GLU A 362 -10.63 29.80 25.81
CA GLU A 362 -10.50 28.58 26.62
C GLU A 362 -10.27 27.37 25.79
N SER A 363 -10.99 27.24 24.65
CA SER A 363 -10.82 26.15 23.71
C SER A 363 -9.39 26.07 23.15
N ARG A 364 -8.79 27.23 22.84
CA ARG A 364 -7.38 27.31 22.43
C ARG A 364 -6.44 26.87 23.56
N GLN A 365 -6.70 27.29 24.79
CA GLN A 365 -5.90 26.90 25.96
C GLN A 365 -6.01 25.38 26.23
N MET A 366 -7.20 24.79 26.07
CA MET A 366 -7.41 23.33 26.14
C MET A 366 -6.56 22.59 25.10
N GLY A 367 -6.54 23.11 23.87
CA GLY A 367 -5.71 22.52 22.79
C GLY A 367 -4.22 22.54 23.12
N LEU A 368 -3.70 23.64 23.67
CA LEU A 368 -2.31 23.73 24.11
C LEU A 368 -1.98 22.80 25.29
N THR A 369 -2.90 22.64 26.21
CA THR A 369 -2.77 21.68 27.31
C THR A 369 -2.80 20.24 26.79
N ALA A 370 -3.67 19.98 25.83
CA ALA A 370 -3.75 18.68 25.16
C ALA A 370 -2.46 18.33 24.42
N GLN A 371 -1.87 19.30 23.72
CA GLN A 371 -0.59 19.11 23.00
C GLN A 371 0.52 18.72 23.97
N LYS A 372 0.63 19.41 25.10
CA LYS A 372 1.62 19.11 26.14
C LYS A 372 1.41 17.72 26.75
N LEU A 373 0.16 17.28 26.92
CA LEU A 373 -0.15 15.96 27.48
C LEU A 373 0.37 14.81 26.62
N VAL A 374 0.40 14.98 25.30
CA VAL A 374 0.80 13.94 24.33
C VAL A 374 2.22 14.16 23.77
N GLU A 375 2.97 15.12 24.32
CA GLU A 375 4.32 15.47 23.85
C GLU A 375 5.27 14.28 23.87
N ASP A 376 5.26 13.52 24.97
CA ASP A 376 6.13 12.36 25.19
C ASP A 376 5.70 11.09 24.44
N ILE A 377 4.59 11.11 23.70
CA ILE A 377 4.19 10.00 22.82
C ILE A 377 5.03 10.08 21.54
N THR A 378 6.20 9.48 21.59
CA THR A 378 7.20 9.48 20.52
C THR A 378 7.69 8.05 20.24
N TRP A 379 8.17 7.79 19.02
CA TRP A 379 8.72 6.50 18.64
C TRP A 379 9.95 6.14 19.46
N GLU A 380 10.78 7.14 19.82
CA GLU A 380 11.94 6.97 20.68
C GLU A 380 11.54 6.38 22.04
N ASN A 381 10.59 7.04 22.73
CA ASN A 381 10.11 6.59 24.03
C ASN A 381 9.41 5.22 23.97
N ALA A 382 8.58 5.00 22.95
CA ALA A 382 7.86 3.75 22.81
C ALA A 382 8.80 2.57 22.58
N ILE A 383 9.79 2.72 21.71
CA ILE A 383 10.73 1.66 21.36
C ILE A 383 11.71 1.42 22.52
N ALA A 384 12.28 2.46 23.14
CA ALA A 384 13.14 2.29 24.30
C ALA A 384 12.43 1.48 25.41
N ARG A 385 11.15 1.80 25.69
CA ARG A 385 10.37 1.04 26.65
C ARG A 385 10.09 -0.38 26.21
N LEU A 386 9.76 -0.64 24.93
CA LEU A 386 9.54 -2.00 24.41
C LEU A 386 10.79 -2.86 24.52
N LEU A 387 11.95 -2.30 24.21
CA LEU A 387 13.23 -3.00 24.25
C LEU A 387 13.80 -3.13 25.68
N GLY A 388 13.21 -2.44 26.65
CA GLY A 388 13.71 -2.42 28.04
C GLY A 388 14.95 -1.54 28.21
N GLU A 389 15.15 -0.57 27.34
CA GLU A 389 16.21 0.42 27.39
C GLU A 389 15.72 1.67 28.15
N SER A 390 16.62 2.35 28.87
CA SER A 390 16.27 3.65 29.45
C SER A 390 16.11 4.65 28.30
N PRO A 391 15.02 5.45 28.27
CA PRO A 391 14.95 6.58 27.35
C PRO A 391 16.21 7.42 27.54
N THR A 392 16.94 7.70 26.49
CA THR A 392 18.05 8.65 26.54
C THR A 392 17.45 9.97 26.94
N SER A 393 17.57 10.33 28.22
CA SER A 393 17.18 11.63 28.72
C SER A 393 18.10 12.67 28.08
N HIS A 394 17.74 13.13 26.91
CA HIS A 394 18.25 14.39 26.41
C HIS A 394 17.52 15.50 27.20
N SER A 395 18.02 15.79 28.43
CA SER A 395 17.92 17.11 29.00
C SER A 395 18.41 18.08 27.93
N ILE A 396 17.51 18.89 27.40
CA ILE A 396 17.83 19.99 26.51
C ILE A 396 18.79 20.92 27.28
N PRO A 397 20.07 21.03 26.96
CA PRO A 397 20.88 22.12 27.45
C PRO A 397 20.40 23.36 26.70
N THR A 398 19.89 24.33 27.43
CA THR A 398 19.69 25.70 26.94
C THR A 398 21.07 26.30 26.66
N THR A 399 21.70 25.86 25.64
CA THR A 399 22.79 26.55 24.93
C THR A 399 23.04 25.77 23.64
N ILE A 400 22.70 26.41 22.53
CA ILE A 400 22.94 25.91 21.20
C ILE A 400 24.44 25.77 20.99
N GLN A 401 24.99 24.64 21.34
CA GLN A 401 26.20 24.12 20.70
C GLN A 401 25.74 22.87 19.93
N LYS A 402 25.64 23.04 18.61
CA LYS A 402 25.47 21.92 17.68
C LYS A 402 26.48 20.85 18.00
N PRO A 403 26.11 19.61 18.36
CA PRO A 403 27.03 18.51 18.23
C PRO A 403 27.22 18.35 16.72
N THR A 404 28.42 18.57 16.24
CA THR A 404 28.90 18.19 14.92
C THR A 404 28.99 16.65 14.86
N ARG A 405 27.85 15.94 14.88
CA ARG A 405 27.71 14.79 14.04
C ARG A 405 27.42 15.36 12.65
N VAL A 406 28.42 15.32 11.80
CA VAL A 406 28.28 15.52 10.37
C VAL A 406 27.15 14.56 9.95
N LYS A 407 25.88 15.04 9.84
CA LYS A 407 24.88 14.39 9.01
C LYS A 407 25.56 14.29 7.66
N LYS A 408 25.95 13.10 7.24
CA LYS A 408 26.38 12.86 5.88
C LYS A 408 25.24 13.39 5.01
N LYS A 409 25.44 14.55 4.39
CA LYS A 409 24.42 15.20 3.57
C LYS A 409 23.95 14.14 2.58
N ARG A 410 22.67 13.78 2.61
CA ARG A 410 22.12 12.88 1.59
C ARG A 410 22.44 13.48 0.24
N LYS A 411 22.82 12.65 -0.70
CA LYS A 411 23.03 13.10 -2.07
C LYS A 411 21.69 13.43 -2.69
N LYS A 412 21.67 14.47 -3.50
CA LYS A 412 20.47 14.90 -4.20
C LYS A 412 20.55 14.52 -5.67
N ILE A 413 19.45 13.97 -6.18
CA ILE A 413 19.23 13.66 -7.60
C ILE A 413 18.09 14.54 -8.10
N THR A 414 18.35 15.31 -9.16
CA THR A 414 17.30 16.02 -9.90
C THR A 414 16.97 15.24 -11.16
N VAL A 415 15.69 14.94 -11.38
CA VAL A 415 15.20 14.23 -12.56
C VAL A 415 14.37 15.18 -13.40
N ALA A 416 14.80 15.44 -14.63
CA ALA A 416 14.05 16.23 -15.58
C ALA A 416 13.10 15.32 -16.39
N VAL A 417 11.82 15.68 -16.49
CA VAL A 417 10.75 14.86 -17.11
C VAL A 417 9.85 15.73 -17.97
N THR A 418 9.34 15.19 -19.09
CA THR A 418 8.45 15.91 -20.04
C THR A 418 6.96 15.72 -19.76
N PHE A 419 6.57 15.08 -18.66
CA PHE A 419 5.19 14.84 -18.25
C PHE A 419 5.10 14.76 -16.72
N SER A 420 3.91 15.01 -16.16
CA SER A 420 3.65 14.79 -14.72
C SER A 420 3.75 13.32 -14.33
N VAL A 421 4.26 13.04 -13.13
CA VAL A 421 4.50 11.67 -12.68
C VAL A 421 3.42 11.14 -11.75
N PHE A 422 2.85 11.97 -10.90
CA PHE A 422 1.85 11.56 -9.92
C PHE A 422 0.47 12.16 -10.21
N PRO A 423 -0.64 11.38 -10.11
CA PRO A 423 -0.70 9.92 -9.86
C PRO A 423 -0.21 9.09 -11.06
N PRO A 424 0.49 7.95 -10.83
CA PRO A 424 1.01 7.12 -11.91
C PRO A 424 -0.12 6.31 -12.56
N THR A 425 -0.44 6.61 -13.82
CA THR A 425 -1.55 5.98 -14.56
C THR A 425 -1.13 5.21 -15.80
N TYR A 426 0.05 5.48 -16.37
CA TYR A 426 0.59 4.79 -17.54
C TYR A 426 2.07 4.45 -17.36
N GLY A 427 2.60 3.56 -18.22
CA GLY A 427 3.87 2.87 -18.04
C GLY A 427 5.06 3.76 -17.65
N GLY A 428 5.26 4.89 -18.34
CA GLY A 428 6.35 5.82 -18.03
C GLY A 428 6.22 6.45 -16.64
N GLN A 429 5.00 6.85 -16.23
CA GLN A 429 4.72 7.38 -14.89
C GLN A 429 4.95 6.31 -13.81
N VAL A 430 4.43 5.09 -14.04
CA VAL A 430 4.58 3.96 -13.11
C VAL A 430 6.07 3.66 -12.89
N ARG A 431 6.86 3.60 -13.97
CA ARG A 431 8.30 3.38 -13.89
C ARG A 431 9.00 4.46 -13.05
N ILE A 432 8.84 5.72 -13.42
CA ILE A 432 9.50 6.84 -12.71
C ILE A 432 9.07 6.87 -11.25
N PHE A 433 7.77 6.79 -10.97
CA PHE A 433 7.27 6.82 -9.61
C PHE A 433 7.86 5.71 -8.74
N HIS A 434 7.77 4.46 -9.20
CA HIS A 434 8.22 3.32 -8.38
C HIS A 434 9.74 3.24 -8.27
N LEU A 435 10.50 3.47 -9.34
CA LEU A 435 11.96 3.48 -9.28
C LEU A 435 12.48 4.56 -8.34
N TYR A 436 12.00 5.80 -8.51
CA TYR A 436 12.53 6.92 -7.74
C TYR A 436 12.01 6.96 -6.29
N ARG A 437 10.83 6.43 -5.98
CA ARG A 437 10.40 6.30 -4.58
C ARG A 437 11.30 5.35 -3.77
N HIS A 438 11.78 4.27 -4.37
CA HIS A 438 12.73 3.37 -3.71
C HIS A 438 14.13 3.99 -3.62
N LEU A 439 14.59 4.71 -4.64
CA LEU A 439 15.83 5.48 -4.59
C LEU A 439 15.78 6.60 -3.52
N ALA A 440 14.61 7.16 -3.26
CA ALA A 440 14.41 8.20 -2.25
C ALA A 440 14.68 7.73 -0.81
N HIS A 441 14.83 6.44 -0.56
CA HIS A 441 15.30 5.92 0.72
C HIS A 441 16.76 6.31 0.99
N GLU A 442 17.60 6.46 -0.05
CA GLU A 442 19.04 6.77 0.06
C GLU A 442 19.39 8.18 -0.44
N PHE A 443 18.59 8.77 -1.31
CA PHE A 443 18.82 10.06 -1.94
C PHE A 443 17.68 11.03 -1.66
N ASP A 444 17.97 12.34 -1.68
CA ASP A 444 16.93 13.36 -1.78
C ASP A 444 16.59 13.55 -3.26
N ILE A 445 15.35 13.34 -3.68
CA ILE A 445 14.98 13.33 -5.11
C ILE A 445 13.95 14.39 -5.42
N GLU A 446 14.24 15.20 -6.45
CA GLU A 446 13.28 16.15 -7.03
C GLU A 446 13.03 15.82 -8.50
N LEU A 447 11.78 15.55 -8.85
CA LEU A 447 11.30 15.43 -10.21
C LEU A 447 10.84 16.81 -10.68
N VAL A 448 11.47 17.35 -11.72
CA VAL A 448 11.01 18.60 -12.35
C VAL A 448 10.28 18.22 -13.63
N THR A 449 8.96 18.39 -13.64
CA THR A 449 8.07 17.88 -14.69
C THR A 449 7.39 19.02 -15.45
N LEU A 450 7.26 18.85 -16.77
CA LEU A 450 6.47 19.75 -17.63
C LEU A 450 5.09 19.14 -17.81
N ASP A 451 4.03 19.93 -17.66
CA ASP A 451 2.65 19.47 -17.80
C ASP A 451 1.83 20.31 -18.79
N ASP A 452 0.63 19.85 -19.13
CA ASP A 452 -0.30 20.60 -19.97
C ASP A 452 -0.59 21.98 -19.36
N ARG A 453 -0.70 23.00 -20.22
CA ARG A 453 -0.94 24.39 -19.80
C ARG A 453 -2.18 24.63 -18.96
N ARG A 454 -3.15 23.70 -19.00
CA ARG A 454 -4.40 23.77 -18.23
C ARG A 454 -4.25 23.21 -16.81
N GLN A 455 -3.19 22.48 -16.55
CA GLN A 455 -2.95 21.95 -15.22
C GLN A 455 -2.32 23.02 -14.31
N PRO A 456 -2.67 23.06 -13.02
CA PRO A 456 -2.05 24.00 -12.10
C PRO A 456 -0.58 23.63 -11.82
N ALA A 457 0.24 24.62 -11.53
CA ALA A 457 1.56 24.38 -10.99
C ALA A 457 1.45 23.62 -9.65
N PHE A 458 2.34 22.66 -9.45
CA PHE A 458 2.35 21.84 -8.24
C PHE A 458 3.78 21.73 -7.70
N ARG A 459 3.92 21.75 -6.38
CA ARG A 459 5.18 21.42 -5.69
C ARG A 459 4.84 20.68 -4.41
N GLY A 460 5.18 19.40 -4.34
CA GLY A 460 4.86 18.56 -3.20
C GLY A 460 5.65 17.27 -3.15
N GLU A 461 5.73 16.69 -1.98
CA GLU A 461 6.26 15.36 -1.77
C GLU A 461 5.20 14.34 -2.20
N ILE A 462 5.53 13.48 -3.16
CA ILE A 462 4.62 12.48 -3.73
C ILE A 462 4.87 11.07 -3.18
N ALA A 463 6.01 10.87 -2.56
CA ALA A 463 6.36 9.71 -1.72
C ALA A 463 7.49 10.15 -0.77
N PRO A 464 7.75 9.45 0.36
CA PRO A 464 8.78 9.84 1.32
C PRO A 464 10.14 10.10 0.67
N GLY A 465 10.64 11.37 0.72
CA GLY A 465 11.89 11.80 0.11
C GLY A 465 11.84 12.05 -1.40
N LEU A 466 10.70 11.83 -2.05
CA LEU A 466 10.46 12.05 -3.48
C LEU A 466 9.54 13.26 -3.69
N TRP A 467 10.06 14.31 -4.31
CA TRP A 467 9.30 15.53 -4.59
C TRP A 467 8.99 15.67 -6.08
N GLU A 468 7.82 16.15 -6.43
CA GLU A 468 7.47 16.57 -7.78
C GLU A 468 7.27 18.09 -7.83
N ILE A 469 7.93 18.72 -8.80
CA ILE A 469 7.80 20.14 -9.14
C ILE A 469 7.22 20.21 -10.54
N ARG A 470 5.90 20.41 -10.62
CA ARG A 470 5.17 20.43 -11.88
C ARG A 470 5.03 21.84 -12.40
N VAL A 471 5.50 22.05 -13.62
CA VAL A 471 5.44 23.34 -14.28
C VAL A 471 4.50 23.26 -15.47
N PRO A 472 3.44 24.07 -15.52
CA PRO A 472 2.56 24.16 -16.69
C PRO A 472 3.31 24.72 -17.91
N MET A 473 3.08 24.11 -19.07
CA MET A 473 3.59 24.61 -20.34
C MET A 473 3.05 26.02 -20.62
N SER A 474 3.87 26.93 -21.09
CA SER A 474 3.41 28.26 -21.49
C SER A 474 2.50 28.21 -22.73
N ASN A 475 1.66 29.23 -22.91
CA ASN A 475 0.82 29.32 -24.11
C ASN A 475 1.67 29.39 -25.39
N ALA A 476 2.79 30.10 -25.38
CA ALA A 476 3.69 30.21 -26.52
C ALA A 476 4.29 28.86 -26.92
N HIS A 477 4.71 28.07 -25.94
CA HIS A 477 5.22 26.71 -26.16
C HIS A 477 4.14 25.78 -26.72
N HIS A 478 2.98 25.80 -26.09
CA HIS A 478 1.83 25.00 -26.52
C HIS A 478 1.45 25.32 -27.98
N ASP A 479 1.32 26.59 -28.35
CA ASP A 479 0.89 27.00 -29.68
C ASP A 479 1.93 26.65 -30.76
N ALA A 480 3.24 26.80 -30.44
CA ALA A 480 4.34 26.36 -31.30
C ALA A 480 4.32 24.84 -31.50
N MET A 481 4.15 24.07 -30.43
CA MET A 481 4.02 22.60 -30.48
C MET A 481 2.80 22.16 -31.30
N TRP A 482 1.64 22.80 -31.12
CA TRP A 482 0.44 22.50 -31.89
C TRP A 482 0.58 22.76 -33.39
N SER A 483 1.37 23.77 -33.77
CA SER A 483 1.66 24.02 -35.18
C SER A 483 2.47 22.88 -35.83
N ILE A 484 3.32 22.23 -35.08
CA ILE A 484 4.10 21.06 -35.52
C ILE A 484 3.20 19.81 -35.47
N LEU A 485 2.43 19.63 -34.41
CA LEU A 485 1.48 18.52 -34.24
C LEU A 485 0.51 18.41 -35.41
N ALA A 486 -0.02 19.54 -35.89
CA ALA A 486 -0.90 19.58 -37.05
C ALA A 486 -0.28 19.01 -38.35
N GLN A 487 1.04 18.96 -38.44
CA GLN A 487 1.75 18.45 -39.63
C GLN A 487 2.06 16.95 -39.50
N VAL A 488 2.19 16.44 -38.28
CA VAL A 488 2.57 15.03 -38.04
C VAL A 488 1.44 14.16 -37.52
N GLY A 489 0.41 14.71 -36.89
CA GLY A 489 -0.79 14.01 -36.46
C GLY A 489 -0.63 13.06 -35.26
N VAL A 490 0.53 13.07 -34.61
CA VAL A 490 0.85 12.18 -33.46
C VAL A 490 1.45 13.00 -32.30
N PRO A 491 1.30 12.58 -31.05
CA PRO A 491 1.87 13.31 -29.88
C PRO A 491 3.38 13.50 -30.00
N ILE A 492 3.84 14.75 -29.81
CA ILE A 492 5.24 15.16 -29.99
C ILE A 492 5.79 16.07 -28.87
N THR A 493 5.14 16.09 -27.71
CA THR A 493 5.53 16.95 -26.58
C THR A 493 6.99 16.77 -26.20
N ASP A 494 7.44 15.52 -26.15
CA ASP A 494 8.82 15.14 -25.84
C ASP A 494 9.80 15.54 -26.97
N VAL A 495 9.50 15.13 -28.20
CA VAL A 495 10.37 15.32 -29.38
C VAL A 495 10.62 16.78 -29.71
N THR A 496 9.69 17.65 -29.39
CA THR A 496 9.80 19.11 -29.66
C THR A 496 10.54 19.87 -28.56
N MET A 497 10.77 19.27 -27.40
CA MET A 497 11.48 19.92 -26.29
C MET A 497 12.83 20.53 -26.68
N PRO A 498 13.71 19.86 -27.45
CA PRO A 498 15.00 20.44 -27.82
C PRO A 498 14.89 21.78 -28.56
N LYS A 499 13.77 22.01 -29.26
CA LYS A 499 13.52 23.24 -30.00
C LYS A 499 12.72 24.28 -29.24
N LEU A 500 11.81 23.84 -28.34
CA LEU A 500 10.78 24.70 -27.77
C LEU A 500 10.94 25.00 -26.26
N TYR A 501 11.86 24.35 -25.54
CA TYR A 501 11.98 24.49 -24.09
C TYR A 501 12.13 25.94 -23.62
N HIS A 502 12.83 26.80 -24.40
CA HIS A 502 13.03 28.19 -24.09
C HIS A 502 11.71 29.02 -24.05
N LEU A 503 10.64 28.49 -24.61
CA LEU A 503 9.31 29.10 -24.56
C LEU A 503 8.60 28.89 -23.21
N THR A 504 9.09 28.01 -22.35
CA THR A 504 8.60 27.86 -20.96
C THR A 504 9.71 28.19 -19.97
N PRO A 505 10.02 29.49 -19.75
CA PRO A 505 11.13 29.92 -18.89
C PRO A 505 10.97 29.49 -17.43
N ASP A 506 9.73 29.31 -16.94
CA ASP A 506 9.48 28.84 -15.59
C ASP A 506 10.00 27.40 -15.38
N TYR A 507 9.95 26.54 -16.41
CA TYR A 507 10.51 25.20 -16.34
C TYR A 507 12.05 25.24 -16.22
N ILE A 508 12.69 26.11 -17.01
CA ILE A 508 14.15 26.34 -16.95
C ILE A 508 14.57 26.83 -15.55
N GLU A 509 13.81 27.77 -15.00
CA GLU A 509 14.09 28.35 -13.69
C GLU A 509 13.93 27.34 -12.55
N GLU A 510 12.85 26.53 -12.55
CA GLU A 510 12.67 25.49 -11.54
C GLU A 510 13.73 24.38 -11.69
N LEU A 511 14.11 24.00 -12.90
CA LEU A 511 15.21 23.07 -13.12
C LEU A 511 16.54 23.63 -12.63
N ARG A 512 16.83 24.92 -12.87
CA ARG A 512 18.02 25.60 -12.37
C ARG A 512 18.10 25.63 -10.84
N LYS A 513 16.97 25.88 -10.17
CA LYS A 513 16.89 25.85 -8.70
C LYS A 513 17.13 24.43 -8.16
N SER A 514 16.52 23.44 -8.77
CA SER A 514 16.62 22.04 -8.33
C SER A 514 18.05 21.49 -8.52
N THR A 515 18.71 21.84 -9.64
CA THR A 515 20.05 21.34 -9.96
C THR A 515 21.17 22.00 -9.19
N LYS A 516 20.95 23.14 -8.55
CA LYS A 516 21.96 23.94 -7.85
C LYS A 516 22.78 23.14 -6.83
N ASP A 517 22.08 22.31 -6.05
CA ASP A 517 22.68 21.49 -4.98
C ASP A 517 22.59 19.98 -5.30
N ALA A 518 22.24 19.61 -6.52
CA ALA A 518 22.18 18.23 -6.96
C ALA A 518 23.60 17.64 -7.13
N ASP A 519 23.74 16.36 -6.82
CA ASP A 519 24.95 15.57 -7.10
C ASP A 519 24.90 14.96 -8.50
N PHE A 520 23.69 14.59 -8.97
CA PHE A 520 23.44 14.06 -10.30
C PHE A 520 22.17 14.68 -10.89
N VAL A 521 22.15 14.80 -12.21
CA VAL A 521 20.96 15.20 -12.96
C VAL A 521 20.58 14.08 -13.94
N VAL A 522 19.34 13.64 -13.91
CA VAL A 522 18.84 12.60 -14.81
C VAL A 522 18.07 13.23 -15.95
N ALA A 523 18.47 12.95 -17.17
CA ALA A 523 17.67 13.18 -18.37
C ALA A 523 16.74 11.98 -18.55
N CYS A 524 15.47 12.12 -18.10
CA CYS A 524 14.45 11.15 -18.41
C CYS A 524 13.91 11.42 -19.80
N HIS A 525 14.31 10.60 -20.76
CA HIS A 525 14.37 10.82 -22.20
C HIS A 525 15.44 11.82 -22.66
N PRO A 526 16.03 11.62 -23.84
CA PRO A 526 17.17 12.43 -24.32
C PRO A 526 16.80 13.87 -24.65
N TYR A 527 15.52 14.15 -24.90
CA TYR A 527 15.01 15.45 -25.35
C TYR A 527 15.22 16.61 -24.39
N LEU A 528 15.47 16.31 -23.11
CA LEU A 528 15.72 17.31 -22.07
C LEU A 528 17.18 17.73 -21.97
N LEU A 529 18.08 17.09 -22.72
CA LEU A 529 19.51 17.38 -22.68
C LEU A 529 19.84 18.87 -22.89
N PRO A 530 19.31 19.57 -23.92
CA PRO A 530 19.64 20.99 -24.11
C PRO A 530 19.21 21.86 -22.92
N THR A 531 18.04 21.56 -22.32
CA THR A 531 17.55 22.29 -21.14
C THR A 531 18.44 22.06 -19.92
N ILE A 532 18.91 20.83 -19.72
CA ILE A 532 19.81 20.47 -18.61
C ILE A 532 21.16 21.18 -18.80
N GLN A 533 21.74 21.15 -20.00
CA GLN A 533 23.02 21.81 -20.30
C GLN A 533 22.98 23.33 -20.15
N GLU A 534 21.84 23.98 -20.34
CA GLU A 534 21.66 25.41 -20.12
C GLU A 534 21.71 25.79 -18.63
N VAL A 535 21.28 24.90 -17.74
CA VAL A 535 21.08 25.23 -16.31
C VAL A 535 22.20 24.71 -15.41
N THR A 536 22.99 23.72 -15.84
CA THR A 536 23.97 23.08 -14.96
C THR A 536 25.07 22.31 -15.69
N ASP A 537 26.27 22.26 -15.06
CA ASP A 537 27.43 21.43 -15.48
C ASP A 537 27.53 20.14 -14.64
N LYS A 538 26.51 19.78 -13.89
CA LYS A 538 26.48 18.57 -13.04
C LYS A 538 26.57 17.30 -13.87
N PRO A 539 27.07 16.18 -13.29
CA PRO A 539 27.07 14.87 -13.94
C PRO A 539 25.68 14.46 -14.39
N ILE A 540 25.57 14.11 -15.69
CA ILE A 540 24.32 13.69 -16.30
C ILE A 540 24.24 12.17 -16.30
N LEU A 541 23.07 11.66 -15.93
CA LEU A 541 22.66 10.27 -16.12
C LEU A 541 21.54 10.27 -17.15
N HIS A 542 21.48 9.24 -17.99
CA HIS A 542 20.42 9.10 -18.98
C HIS A 542 19.52 7.93 -18.61
N GLU A 543 18.22 8.19 -18.42
CA GLU A 543 17.20 7.17 -18.30
C GLU A 543 16.52 6.96 -19.64
N SER A 544 17.03 5.95 -20.38
CA SER A 544 16.50 5.53 -21.67
C SER A 544 15.40 4.50 -21.44
N GLN A 545 14.15 4.93 -21.56
CA GLN A 545 12.99 4.03 -21.41
C GLN A 545 12.80 3.18 -22.67
N ASP A 546 13.21 3.70 -23.82
CA ASP A 546 13.21 3.05 -25.13
C ASP A 546 14.45 3.52 -25.92
N VAL A 547 14.71 2.92 -27.07
CA VAL A 547 15.61 3.47 -28.10
C VAL A 547 14.78 4.42 -28.94
N GLU A 548 14.82 5.71 -28.56
CA GLU A 548 13.89 6.73 -29.04
C GLU A 548 13.85 6.87 -30.56
N VAL A 549 15.01 6.84 -31.22
CA VAL A 549 15.06 6.95 -32.68
C VAL A 549 14.29 5.83 -33.37
N GLU A 550 14.32 4.60 -32.83
CA GLU A 550 13.59 3.46 -33.41
C GLU A 550 12.08 3.60 -33.17
N VAL A 551 11.68 4.06 -31.99
CA VAL A 551 10.26 4.34 -31.69
C VAL A 551 9.72 5.44 -32.61
N LYS A 552 10.47 6.52 -32.79
CA LYS A 552 10.00 7.66 -33.61
C LYS A 552 9.97 7.34 -35.11
N LYS A 553 10.87 6.48 -35.60
CA LYS A 553 10.79 5.98 -36.97
C LYS A 553 9.50 5.18 -37.25
N GLY A 554 8.99 4.46 -36.24
CA GLY A 554 7.74 3.71 -36.38
C GLY A 554 6.47 4.54 -36.17
N LEU A 555 6.59 5.74 -35.60
CA LEU A 555 5.45 6.55 -35.16
C LEU A 555 5.21 7.79 -36.04
N LEU A 556 6.30 8.48 -36.43
CA LEU A 556 6.22 9.73 -37.18
C LEU A 556 5.93 9.48 -38.66
N PRO A 557 5.15 10.36 -39.32
CA PRO A 557 4.80 10.19 -40.73
C PRO A 557 5.98 10.43 -41.65
N GLU A 558 5.94 9.77 -42.82
CA GLU A 558 6.89 9.91 -43.93
C GLU A 558 6.70 11.26 -44.68
N ASN A 559 6.89 12.39 -43.96
CA ASN A 559 6.88 13.72 -44.54
C ASN A 559 8.09 14.54 -44.05
N ALA A 560 8.29 15.73 -44.60
CA ALA A 560 9.47 16.57 -44.30
C ALA A 560 9.63 16.86 -42.80
N THR A 561 8.53 17.14 -42.10
CA THR A 561 8.51 17.42 -40.64
C THR A 561 8.80 16.15 -39.84
N GLY A 562 8.22 15.01 -40.22
CA GLY A 562 8.51 13.72 -39.58
C GLY A 562 10.00 13.34 -39.71
N HIS A 563 10.58 13.48 -40.90
CA HIS A 563 12.02 13.21 -41.11
C HIS A 563 12.91 14.16 -40.31
N GLU A 564 12.56 15.44 -40.23
CA GLU A 564 13.29 16.41 -39.42
C GLU A 564 13.28 16.05 -37.91
N LEU A 565 12.14 15.60 -37.39
CA LEU A 565 12.00 15.20 -35.99
C LEU A 565 12.74 13.87 -35.69
N ILE A 566 12.76 12.92 -36.64
CA ILE A 566 13.55 11.68 -36.52
C ILE A 566 15.06 11.99 -36.49
N GLU A 567 15.54 12.87 -37.37
CA GLU A 567 16.94 13.27 -37.39
C GLU A 567 17.33 14.03 -36.11
N LEU A 568 16.47 14.92 -35.63
CA LEU A 568 16.66 15.60 -34.33
C LEU A 568 16.73 14.61 -33.17
N THR A 569 15.85 13.60 -33.14
CA THR A 569 15.85 12.54 -32.13
C THR A 569 17.19 11.80 -32.17
N HIS A 570 17.63 11.38 -33.35
CA HIS A 570 18.90 10.66 -33.53
C HIS A 570 20.10 11.46 -33.01
N GLN A 571 20.16 12.77 -33.31
CA GLN A 571 21.26 13.64 -32.86
C GLN A 571 21.28 13.84 -31.36
N ILE A 572 20.12 14.12 -30.76
CA ILE A 572 19.99 14.38 -29.31
C ILE A 572 20.22 13.10 -28.50
N GLU A 573 19.68 11.96 -28.93
CA GLU A 573 19.88 10.69 -28.25
C GLU A 573 21.35 10.27 -28.28
N LYS A 574 22.01 10.39 -29.44
CA LYS A 574 23.45 10.17 -29.57
C LYS A 574 24.25 11.04 -28.61
N GLN A 575 23.98 12.34 -28.60
CA GLN A 575 24.69 13.30 -27.72
C GLN A 575 24.43 12.95 -26.25
N CYS A 576 23.20 12.67 -25.86
CA CYS A 576 22.84 12.29 -24.51
C CYS A 576 23.57 11.04 -24.04
N CYS A 577 23.61 9.99 -24.86
CA CYS A 577 24.34 8.76 -24.57
C CYS A 577 25.86 9.00 -24.44
N GLN A 578 26.46 9.86 -25.28
CA GLN A 578 27.90 10.13 -25.27
C GLN A 578 28.36 10.85 -24.00
N ILE A 579 27.59 11.83 -23.52
CA ILE A 579 27.99 12.66 -22.36
C ILE A 579 27.57 12.06 -21.01
N SER A 580 26.62 11.16 -20.99
CA SER A 580 26.12 10.54 -19.75
C SER A 580 27.19 9.68 -19.09
N GLN A 581 27.28 9.79 -17.76
CA GLN A 581 28.18 8.95 -16.95
C GLN A 581 27.59 7.53 -16.76
N LEU A 582 26.28 7.40 -16.76
CA LEU A 582 25.54 6.15 -16.67
C LEU A 582 24.30 6.23 -17.57
N ILE A 583 24.01 5.15 -18.28
CA ILE A 583 22.82 5.00 -19.11
C ILE A 583 22.01 3.84 -18.54
N MET A 584 20.78 4.12 -18.14
CA MET A 584 19.83 3.13 -17.65
C MET A 584 18.91 2.71 -18.78
N VAL A 585 18.88 1.45 -19.13
CA VAL A 585 18.03 0.89 -20.22
C VAL A 585 17.06 -0.13 -19.67
N CYS A 586 15.94 -0.35 -20.39
CA CYS A 586 14.88 -1.28 -19.95
C CYS A 586 15.20 -2.76 -20.25
N SER A 587 16.04 -3.04 -21.22
CA SER A 587 16.37 -4.42 -21.61
C SER A 587 17.80 -4.58 -22.12
N PRO A 588 18.35 -5.81 -22.11
CA PRO A 588 19.64 -6.11 -22.76
C PRO A 588 19.63 -5.80 -24.26
N ASP A 589 18.50 -5.96 -24.93
CA ASP A 589 18.35 -5.65 -26.36
C ASP A 589 18.51 -4.14 -26.61
N ASP A 590 17.95 -3.28 -25.75
CA ASP A 590 18.10 -1.84 -25.85
C ASP A 590 19.56 -1.43 -25.59
N ALA A 591 20.22 -2.08 -24.61
CA ALA A 591 21.65 -1.87 -24.37
C ALA A 591 22.50 -2.17 -25.61
N GLN A 592 22.22 -3.30 -26.25
CA GLN A 592 22.92 -3.68 -27.46
C GLN A 592 22.67 -2.70 -28.62
N LYS A 593 21.42 -2.29 -28.82
CA LYS A 593 21.03 -1.33 -29.87
C LYS A 593 21.70 0.02 -29.68
N LEU A 594 21.65 0.60 -28.48
CA LEU A 594 22.31 1.88 -28.18
C LEU A 594 23.82 1.80 -28.40
N SER A 595 24.44 0.70 -27.94
CA SER A 595 25.87 0.47 -28.17
C SER A 595 26.22 0.40 -29.67
N GLN A 596 25.43 -0.30 -30.48
CA GLN A 596 25.64 -0.41 -31.92
C GLN A 596 25.37 0.90 -32.67
N LEU A 597 24.27 1.60 -32.35
CA LEU A 597 23.87 2.83 -33.03
C LEU A 597 24.83 3.99 -32.76
N TYR A 598 25.35 4.11 -31.54
CA TYR A 598 26.07 5.29 -31.09
C TYR A 598 27.51 5.03 -30.66
N GLY A 599 27.98 3.78 -30.71
CA GLY A 599 29.32 3.39 -30.33
C GLY A 599 29.61 3.56 -28.83
N ILE A 600 28.62 3.32 -27.99
CA ILE A 600 28.71 3.51 -26.54
C ILE A 600 29.36 2.28 -25.90
N ASP A 601 30.31 2.52 -24.98
CA ASP A 601 30.87 1.47 -24.14
C ASP A 601 29.80 0.85 -23.23
N THR A 602 29.64 -0.45 -23.32
CA THR A 602 28.67 -1.21 -22.53
C THR A 602 28.90 -1.11 -21.02
N SER A 603 30.12 -0.77 -20.58
CA SER A 603 30.42 -0.52 -19.16
C SER A 603 29.66 0.68 -18.57
N LYS A 604 29.20 1.61 -19.42
CA LYS A 604 28.36 2.74 -19.04
C LYS A 604 26.87 2.43 -19.02
N ILE A 605 26.46 1.24 -19.49
CA ILE A 605 25.06 0.88 -19.63
C ILE A 605 24.67 -0.10 -18.52
N VAL A 606 23.61 0.22 -17.78
CA VAL A 606 23.03 -0.66 -16.77
C VAL A 606 21.58 -1.01 -17.16
N CYS A 607 21.26 -2.28 -17.14
CA CYS A 607 19.88 -2.73 -17.35
C CYS A 607 19.07 -2.56 -16.06
N ILE A 608 18.07 -1.70 -16.12
CA ILE A 608 17.07 -1.40 -15.09
C ILE A 608 15.71 -1.70 -15.73
N PRO A 609 15.23 -2.95 -15.71
CA PRO A 609 14.00 -3.34 -16.38
C PRO A 609 12.77 -2.64 -15.78
N ASN A 610 11.68 -2.69 -16.51
CA ASN A 610 10.38 -2.37 -15.92
C ASN A 610 9.99 -3.48 -14.93
N CYS A 611 9.52 -3.09 -13.77
CA CYS A 611 9.24 -3.99 -12.66
C CYS A 611 7.78 -3.89 -12.22
N VAL A 612 7.40 -4.73 -11.31
CA VAL A 612 6.11 -4.72 -10.62
C VAL A 612 6.34 -4.40 -9.15
N ASP A 613 5.35 -3.78 -8.52
CA ASP A 613 5.32 -3.62 -7.07
C ASP A 613 4.74 -4.89 -6.43
N LEU A 614 5.60 -5.76 -5.98
CA LEU A 614 5.18 -7.02 -5.36
C LEU A 614 4.48 -6.85 -4.01
N GLN A 615 4.54 -5.66 -3.41
CA GLN A 615 3.74 -5.33 -2.24
C GLN A 615 2.29 -5.02 -2.60
N ALA A 616 2.05 -4.55 -3.83
CA ALA A 616 0.72 -4.24 -4.36
C ALA A 616 0.08 -5.41 -5.13
N VAL A 617 0.87 -6.37 -5.62
CA VAL A 617 0.36 -7.53 -6.38
C VAL A 617 0.27 -8.76 -5.48
N ASN A 618 -0.95 -9.16 -5.14
CA ASN A 618 -1.24 -10.32 -4.31
C ASN A 618 -0.95 -11.63 -5.05
N TYR A 619 0.02 -12.42 -4.56
CA TYR A 619 0.25 -13.76 -5.06
C TYR A 619 -0.84 -14.72 -4.64
N ILE A 620 -1.44 -15.42 -5.60
CA ILE A 620 -2.48 -16.43 -5.38
C ILE A 620 -1.97 -17.78 -5.87
N SER A 621 -1.74 -18.71 -4.96
CA SER A 621 -1.35 -20.08 -5.31
C SER A 621 -2.48 -20.80 -6.06
N LEU A 622 -2.14 -21.83 -6.82
CA LEU A 622 -3.15 -22.62 -7.56
C LEU A 622 -4.24 -23.18 -6.63
N GLN A 623 -3.88 -23.66 -5.44
CA GLN A 623 -4.86 -24.16 -4.47
C GLN A 623 -5.81 -23.06 -3.97
N GLN A 624 -5.27 -21.88 -3.67
CA GLN A 624 -6.10 -20.72 -3.27
C GLN A 624 -7.04 -20.30 -4.39
N ARG A 625 -6.56 -20.28 -5.64
CA ARG A 625 -7.37 -19.99 -6.83
C ARG A 625 -8.53 -20.98 -6.97
N LEU A 626 -8.26 -22.27 -6.91
CA LEU A 626 -9.28 -23.32 -6.98
C LEU A 626 -10.30 -23.20 -5.83
N SER A 627 -9.82 -22.93 -4.61
CA SER A 627 -10.69 -22.70 -3.45
C SER A 627 -11.59 -21.48 -3.63
N THR A 628 -11.04 -20.36 -4.13
CA THR A 628 -11.80 -19.13 -4.37
C THR A 628 -12.86 -19.33 -5.45
N LYS A 629 -12.52 -19.99 -6.56
CA LYS A 629 -13.48 -20.36 -7.61
C LYS A 629 -14.61 -21.25 -7.07
N ASN A 630 -14.27 -22.20 -6.21
CA ASN A 630 -15.27 -23.07 -5.59
C ASN A 630 -16.25 -22.27 -4.69
N LYS A 631 -15.73 -21.37 -3.87
CA LYS A 631 -16.55 -20.49 -3.01
C LYS A 631 -17.52 -19.62 -3.81
N LEU A 632 -17.10 -19.19 -5.00
CA LEU A 632 -17.88 -18.33 -5.89
C LEU A 632 -18.78 -19.12 -6.88
N GLY A 633 -18.77 -20.45 -6.82
CA GLY A 633 -19.55 -21.30 -7.74
C GLY A 633 -19.01 -21.34 -9.18
N LEU A 634 -17.75 -20.91 -9.40
CA LEU A 634 -17.11 -20.80 -10.71
C LEU A 634 -16.25 -22.03 -11.10
N GLN A 635 -16.30 -23.10 -10.33
CA GLN A 635 -15.43 -24.27 -10.51
C GLN A 635 -15.60 -24.99 -11.86
N LYS A 636 -16.73 -24.83 -12.53
CA LYS A 636 -17.00 -25.39 -13.87
C LYS A 636 -16.63 -24.45 -15.02
N GLU A 637 -16.33 -23.19 -14.71
CA GLU A 637 -16.01 -22.17 -15.69
C GLU A 637 -14.49 -22.10 -15.90
N PHE A 638 -14.07 -22.07 -17.15
CA PHE A 638 -12.69 -21.78 -17.51
C PHE A 638 -12.63 -20.35 -18.05
N THR A 639 -11.87 -19.50 -17.40
CA THR A 639 -11.85 -18.06 -17.67
C THR A 639 -10.48 -17.59 -18.12
N ALA A 640 -10.42 -16.93 -19.27
CA ALA A 640 -9.24 -16.31 -19.86
C ALA A 640 -9.31 -14.79 -19.72
N LEU A 641 -8.23 -14.13 -19.31
CA LEU A 641 -8.14 -12.70 -19.07
C LEU A 641 -7.17 -12.01 -20.03
N PHE A 642 -7.52 -10.82 -20.48
CA PHE A 642 -6.62 -9.87 -21.11
C PHE A 642 -6.75 -8.50 -20.47
N ILE A 643 -5.64 -7.86 -20.10
CA ILE A 643 -5.59 -6.48 -19.62
C ILE A 643 -4.92 -5.59 -20.65
N GLY A 644 -5.53 -4.45 -21.00
CA GLY A 644 -4.94 -3.54 -21.98
C GLY A 644 -5.47 -2.11 -21.89
N SER A 645 -4.57 -1.15 -22.21
CA SER A 645 -4.95 0.23 -22.48
C SER A 645 -5.47 0.41 -23.91
N GLY A 646 -6.03 1.57 -24.23
CA GLY A 646 -6.51 1.91 -25.58
C GLY A 646 -5.43 1.97 -26.68
N TYR A 647 -4.20 1.62 -26.40
CA TYR A 647 -3.08 1.60 -27.34
C TYR A 647 -3.33 0.61 -28.51
N PRO A 648 -3.08 1.00 -29.78
CA PRO A 648 -3.41 0.18 -30.95
C PRO A 648 -3.00 -1.28 -30.92
N PRO A 649 -1.76 -1.67 -30.51
CA PRO A 649 -1.37 -3.08 -30.38
C PRO A 649 -2.26 -3.89 -29.42
N ASN A 650 -2.80 -3.27 -28.35
CA ASN A 650 -3.76 -3.94 -27.48
C ASN A 650 -5.11 -4.16 -28.18
N GLN A 651 -5.52 -3.22 -29.04
CA GLN A 651 -6.75 -3.38 -29.83
C GLN A 651 -6.61 -4.53 -30.82
N ASP A 652 -5.45 -4.70 -31.46
CA ASP A 652 -5.17 -5.83 -32.35
C ASP A 652 -5.21 -7.16 -31.60
N ALA A 653 -4.65 -7.19 -30.39
CA ALA A 653 -4.73 -8.35 -29.50
C ALA A 653 -6.18 -8.71 -29.16
N VAL A 654 -7.03 -7.72 -28.85
CA VAL A 654 -8.46 -7.94 -28.57
C VAL A 654 -9.21 -8.46 -29.81
N ARG A 655 -8.92 -7.91 -31.02
CA ARG A 655 -9.51 -8.43 -32.27
C ARG A 655 -9.16 -9.89 -32.49
N TYR A 656 -7.93 -10.28 -32.18
CA TYR A 656 -7.52 -11.68 -32.24
C TYR A 656 -8.25 -12.52 -31.17
N ILE A 657 -8.43 -12.01 -29.94
CA ILE A 657 -9.20 -12.69 -28.90
C ILE A 657 -10.65 -12.92 -29.33
N PHE A 658 -11.28 -12.03 -30.10
CA PHE A 658 -12.60 -12.26 -30.66
C PHE A 658 -12.63 -13.53 -31.54
N GLN A 659 -11.63 -13.69 -32.40
CA GLN A 659 -11.55 -14.84 -33.32
C GLN A 659 -11.37 -16.17 -32.57
N ILE A 660 -10.59 -16.19 -31.47
CA ILE A 660 -10.42 -17.41 -30.69
C ILE A 660 -11.61 -17.65 -29.74
N ALA A 661 -12.32 -16.62 -29.30
CA ALA A 661 -13.52 -16.77 -28.48
C ALA A 661 -14.64 -17.48 -29.21
N GLU A 662 -14.82 -17.22 -30.51
CA GLU A 662 -15.78 -17.93 -31.37
C GLU A 662 -15.45 -19.43 -31.53
N GLN A 663 -14.17 -19.80 -31.45
CA GLN A 663 -13.71 -21.19 -31.56
C GLN A 663 -13.77 -21.93 -30.22
N LEU A 664 -13.89 -21.23 -29.09
CA LEU A 664 -13.85 -21.76 -27.73
C LEU A 664 -15.10 -21.36 -26.94
N PRO A 665 -16.31 -21.84 -27.31
CA PRO A 665 -17.56 -21.41 -26.67
C PRO A 665 -17.64 -21.77 -25.16
N ASP A 666 -16.90 -22.78 -24.71
CA ASP A 666 -16.83 -23.23 -23.31
C ASP A 666 -15.78 -22.48 -22.45
N VAL A 667 -15.14 -21.44 -23.01
CA VAL A 667 -14.18 -20.57 -22.31
C VAL A 667 -14.80 -19.19 -22.18
N LYS A 668 -14.78 -18.61 -21.00
CA LYS A 668 -15.16 -17.21 -20.76
C LYS A 668 -13.95 -16.30 -20.98
N PHE A 669 -14.14 -15.24 -21.75
CA PHE A 669 -13.09 -14.24 -21.99
C PHE A 669 -13.45 -12.93 -21.31
N LEU A 670 -12.53 -12.43 -20.49
CA LEU A 670 -12.64 -11.13 -19.80
C LEU A 670 -11.60 -10.17 -20.39
N ILE A 671 -12.06 -9.00 -20.80
CA ILE A 671 -11.19 -7.91 -21.29
C ILE A 671 -11.29 -6.75 -20.31
N MET A 672 -10.17 -6.38 -19.69
CA MET A 672 -10.08 -5.34 -18.68
C MET A 672 -9.23 -4.17 -19.18
N GLY A 673 -9.58 -2.97 -18.76
CA GLY A 673 -8.84 -1.72 -19.06
C GLY A 673 -9.48 -0.86 -20.15
N SER A 674 -8.88 0.28 -20.44
CA SER A 674 -9.40 1.28 -21.36
C SER A 674 -9.45 0.82 -22.83
N VAL A 675 -8.85 -0.32 -23.18
CA VAL A 675 -9.01 -0.93 -24.50
C VAL A 675 -10.47 -1.22 -24.84
N ALA A 676 -11.33 -1.45 -23.84
CA ALA A 676 -12.76 -1.68 -23.99
C ALA A 676 -13.49 -0.52 -24.73
N GLU A 677 -13.00 0.70 -24.57
CA GLU A 677 -13.60 1.89 -25.18
C GLU A 677 -13.59 1.84 -26.72
N ALA A 678 -12.55 1.21 -27.30
CA ALA A 678 -12.43 1.08 -28.77
C ALA A 678 -13.47 0.13 -29.38
N PHE A 679 -14.19 -0.66 -28.57
CA PHE A 679 -15.10 -1.71 -29.02
C PHE A 679 -16.56 -1.50 -28.60
N GLN A 680 -16.91 -0.35 -28.04
CA GLN A 680 -18.26 -0.05 -27.49
C GLN A 680 -19.41 -0.24 -28.50
N ASN A 681 -19.15 -0.09 -29.80
CA ASN A 681 -20.17 -0.18 -30.86
C ASN A 681 -19.99 -1.40 -31.78
N GLN A 682 -19.24 -2.41 -31.34
CA GLN A 682 -19.00 -3.62 -32.13
C GLN A 682 -19.77 -4.81 -31.55
N ALA A 683 -20.18 -5.73 -32.41
CA ALA A 683 -20.70 -7.02 -31.98
C ALA A 683 -19.56 -7.82 -31.35
N ILE A 684 -19.80 -8.38 -30.17
CA ILE A 684 -18.83 -9.17 -29.42
C ILE A 684 -19.28 -10.63 -29.32
N PRO A 685 -18.36 -11.60 -29.25
CA PRO A 685 -18.68 -13.00 -28.99
C PRO A 685 -19.50 -13.18 -27.70
N ALA A 686 -20.45 -14.12 -27.69
CA ALA A 686 -21.36 -14.33 -26.55
C ALA A 686 -20.67 -14.74 -25.23
N ASN A 687 -19.49 -15.34 -25.34
CA ASN A 687 -18.64 -15.77 -24.20
C ASN A 687 -17.53 -14.76 -23.85
N LEU A 688 -17.61 -13.52 -24.36
CA LEU A 688 -16.66 -12.45 -24.05
C LEU A 688 -17.36 -11.30 -23.32
N SER A 689 -16.68 -10.73 -22.34
CA SER A 689 -17.17 -9.59 -21.56
C SER A 689 -16.10 -8.53 -21.39
N PHE A 690 -16.48 -7.26 -21.56
CA PHE A 690 -15.65 -6.11 -21.26
C PHE A 690 -15.94 -5.62 -19.84
N MET A 691 -14.90 -5.47 -19.04
CA MET A 691 -14.99 -4.93 -17.68
C MET A 691 -14.68 -3.41 -17.64
N GLY A 692 -14.07 -2.86 -18.70
CA GLY A 692 -13.63 -1.46 -18.70
C GLY A 692 -12.49 -1.21 -17.71
N MET A 693 -12.34 0.04 -17.29
CA MET A 693 -11.43 0.41 -16.20
C MET A 693 -12.04 -0.06 -14.87
N VAL A 694 -11.24 -0.74 -14.09
CA VAL A 694 -11.63 -1.24 -12.76
C VAL A 694 -10.66 -0.70 -11.70
N ASP A 695 -11.08 -0.68 -10.45
CA ASP A 695 -10.21 -0.41 -9.32
C ASP A 695 -9.27 -1.59 -9.00
N ASP A 696 -8.27 -1.34 -8.17
CA ASP A 696 -7.27 -2.34 -7.82
C ASP A 696 -7.89 -3.55 -7.09
N GLU A 697 -8.93 -3.35 -6.27
CA GLU A 697 -9.63 -4.42 -5.55
C GLU A 697 -10.33 -5.37 -6.54
N THR A 698 -11.03 -4.83 -7.52
CA THR A 698 -11.66 -5.61 -8.59
C THR A 698 -10.62 -6.34 -9.45
N LYS A 699 -9.50 -5.67 -9.79
CA LYS A 699 -8.38 -6.30 -10.50
C LYS A 699 -7.85 -7.51 -9.74
N ASP A 700 -7.62 -7.38 -8.44
CA ASP A 700 -7.13 -8.46 -7.59
C ASP A 700 -8.10 -9.64 -7.51
N VAL A 701 -9.39 -9.37 -7.36
CA VAL A 701 -10.43 -10.42 -7.36
C VAL A 701 -10.43 -11.17 -8.69
N VAL A 702 -10.35 -10.47 -9.80
CA VAL A 702 -10.31 -11.10 -11.13
C VAL A 702 -9.04 -11.94 -11.29
N LEU A 703 -7.87 -11.41 -10.94
CA LEU A 703 -6.61 -12.14 -10.97
C LEU A 703 -6.62 -13.39 -10.05
N ALA A 704 -7.42 -13.37 -8.97
CA ALA A 704 -7.55 -14.50 -8.05
C ALA A 704 -8.42 -15.65 -8.59
N VAL A 705 -9.27 -15.42 -9.60
CA VAL A 705 -10.22 -16.43 -10.10
C VAL A 705 -10.01 -16.85 -11.54
N VAL A 706 -9.23 -16.13 -12.35
CA VAL A 706 -9.00 -16.50 -13.75
C VAL A 706 -8.04 -17.68 -13.86
N ASP A 707 -8.25 -18.52 -14.88
CA ASP A 707 -7.47 -19.74 -15.11
C ASP A 707 -6.24 -19.50 -15.96
N VAL A 708 -6.31 -18.50 -16.84
CA VAL A 708 -5.21 -18.13 -17.73
C VAL A 708 -5.26 -16.66 -18.11
N ALA A 709 -4.12 -16.02 -18.22
CA ALA A 709 -3.98 -14.72 -18.85
C ALA A 709 -3.42 -14.89 -20.26
N LEU A 710 -3.95 -14.09 -21.17
CA LEU A 710 -3.56 -14.11 -22.59
C LEU A 710 -2.77 -12.85 -22.92
N ASN A 711 -1.69 -13.00 -23.69
CA ASN A 711 -0.91 -11.89 -24.19
C ASN A 711 -0.56 -12.07 -25.68
N PRO A 712 -1.56 -12.04 -26.59
CA PRO A 712 -1.38 -12.31 -28.01
C PRO A 712 -0.87 -11.07 -28.77
N MET A 713 0.22 -10.45 -28.32
CA MET A 713 0.77 -9.24 -28.91
C MET A 713 1.52 -9.58 -30.22
N ILE A 714 1.24 -8.83 -31.28
CA ILE A 714 1.90 -8.96 -32.59
C ILE A 714 2.83 -7.78 -32.91
N SER A 715 2.73 -6.71 -32.12
CA SER A 715 3.51 -5.50 -32.27
C SER A 715 3.64 -4.75 -30.94
N GLY A 716 4.39 -3.67 -30.93
CA GLY A 716 4.59 -2.82 -29.77
C GLY A 716 6.09 -2.67 -29.43
N SER A 717 6.45 -1.72 -28.56
CA SER A 717 7.81 -1.49 -28.04
C SER A 717 7.89 -1.79 -26.54
N GLY A 718 9.09 -1.90 -25.98
CA GLY A 718 9.32 -2.07 -24.56
C GLY A 718 8.83 -3.39 -23.95
N THR A 719 8.84 -3.50 -22.63
CA THR A 719 8.39 -4.65 -21.87
C THR A 719 6.88 -4.57 -21.58
N ASN A 720 6.16 -5.66 -21.77
CA ASN A 720 4.73 -5.72 -21.43
C ASN A 720 4.51 -5.82 -19.92
N LEU A 721 4.25 -4.68 -19.23
CA LEU A 721 4.04 -4.63 -17.78
C LEU A 721 2.94 -5.59 -17.29
N LYS A 722 1.86 -5.76 -18.06
CA LYS A 722 0.79 -6.72 -17.74
C LYS A 722 1.29 -8.15 -17.50
N MET A 723 2.37 -8.54 -18.18
CA MET A 723 2.99 -9.85 -17.95
C MET A 723 3.50 -10.00 -16.52
N LEU A 724 4.13 -8.95 -15.99
CA LEU A 724 4.63 -8.94 -14.61
C LEU A 724 3.50 -9.00 -13.60
N ASP A 725 2.38 -8.30 -13.86
CA ASP A 725 1.17 -8.42 -13.04
C ASP A 725 0.64 -9.86 -13.02
N TYR A 726 0.52 -10.49 -14.20
CA TYR A 726 0.03 -11.87 -14.30
C TYR A 726 0.94 -12.88 -13.59
N LEU A 727 2.24 -12.82 -13.89
CA LEU A 727 3.25 -13.72 -13.31
C LEU A 727 3.39 -13.49 -11.81
N GLY A 728 3.37 -12.23 -11.38
CA GLY A 728 3.41 -11.83 -9.97
C GLY A 728 2.19 -12.28 -9.19
N ALA A 729 1.00 -12.22 -9.78
CA ALA A 729 -0.24 -12.70 -9.17
C ALA A 729 -0.40 -14.23 -9.21
N GLY A 730 0.53 -14.96 -9.82
CA GLY A 730 0.44 -16.41 -9.96
C GLY A 730 -0.61 -16.88 -10.96
N VAL A 731 -0.87 -16.10 -12.02
CA VAL A 731 -1.77 -16.50 -13.10
C VAL A 731 -0.98 -17.22 -14.18
N PRO A 732 -1.41 -18.42 -14.62
CA PRO A 732 -0.82 -19.05 -15.80
C PRO A 732 -0.94 -18.15 -17.02
N VAL A 733 0.13 -18.02 -17.84
CA VAL A 733 0.15 -17.10 -18.99
C VAL A 733 0.43 -17.85 -20.29
N ILE A 734 -0.32 -17.49 -21.34
CA ILE A 734 -0.01 -17.81 -22.74
C ILE A 734 0.33 -16.50 -23.45
N SER A 735 1.51 -16.42 -24.07
CA SER A 735 2.02 -15.22 -24.72
C SER A 735 2.63 -15.56 -26.08
N THR A 736 2.65 -14.59 -26.98
CA THR A 736 3.52 -14.64 -28.17
C THR A 736 4.98 -14.34 -27.76
N PRO A 737 5.98 -14.69 -28.62
CA PRO A 737 7.36 -14.27 -28.40
C PRO A 737 7.50 -12.75 -28.25
N ILE A 738 6.74 -11.98 -29.04
CA ILE A 738 6.71 -10.51 -28.95
C ILE A 738 6.12 -10.06 -27.61
N GLY A 739 5.08 -10.72 -27.12
CA GLY A 739 4.47 -10.42 -25.83
C GLY A 739 5.36 -10.73 -24.63
N ALA A 740 6.22 -11.74 -24.74
CA ALA A 740 7.12 -12.21 -23.68
C ALA A 740 8.53 -11.58 -23.72
N ARG A 741 8.82 -10.72 -24.70
CA ARG A 741 10.16 -10.16 -24.90
C ARG A 741 10.62 -9.31 -23.70
N GLY A 742 11.94 -9.27 -23.50
CA GLY A 742 12.59 -8.47 -22.45
C GLY A 742 12.45 -9.01 -21.03
N LEU A 743 11.78 -10.16 -20.83
CA LEU A 743 11.53 -10.76 -19.53
C LEU A 743 12.36 -12.02 -19.25
N GLY A 744 13.18 -12.48 -20.18
CA GLY A 744 14.01 -13.69 -20.01
C GLY A 744 13.21 -14.97 -19.74
N LEU A 745 11.95 -15.03 -20.20
CA LEU A 745 11.04 -16.15 -19.96
C LEU A 745 11.37 -17.32 -20.89
N GLU A 746 11.32 -18.52 -20.34
CA GLU A 746 11.50 -19.77 -21.05
C GLU A 746 10.14 -20.48 -21.27
N HIS A 747 9.90 -20.95 -22.50
CA HIS A 747 8.68 -21.66 -22.84
C HIS A 747 8.43 -22.86 -21.91
N ARG A 748 7.22 -22.99 -21.36
CA ARG A 748 6.73 -24.02 -20.42
C ARG A 748 7.42 -24.04 -19.05
N LYS A 749 8.40 -23.19 -18.78
CA LYS A 749 9.05 -23.07 -17.48
C LYS A 749 8.38 -22.01 -16.59
N GLN A 750 8.18 -20.79 -17.10
CA GLN A 750 7.46 -19.71 -16.39
C GLN A 750 6.14 -19.36 -17.07
N CYS A 751 6.07 -19.44 -18.40
CA CYS A 751 4.84 -19.22 -19.17
C CYS A 751 4.84 -20.08 -20.42
N ILE A 752 3.73 -20.09 -21.14
CA ILE A 752 3.61 -20.76 -22.44
C ILE A 752 3.86 -19.70 -23.51
N ILE A 753 4.92 -19.86 -24.31
CA ILE A 753 5.30 -18.91 -25.38
C ILE A 753 5.10 -19.61 -26.71
N VAL A 754 4.16 -19.15 -27.54
CA VAL A 754 3.75 -19.76 -28.79
C VAL A 754 3.31 -18.71 -29.81
N GLU A 755 3.28 -19.05 -31.07
CA GLU A 755 2.71 -18.21 -32.14
C GLU A 755 1.17 -18.17 -32.01
N LEU A 756 0.54 -17.18 -32.65
CA LEU A 756 -0.91 -16.95 -32.52
C LEU A 756 -1.73 -18.19 -32.88
N GLU A 757 -1.36 -18.88 -33.93
CA GLU A 757 -2.08 -20.05 -34.45
C GLU A 757 -2.21 -21.19 -33.41
N GLN A 758 -1.34 -21.23 -32.43
CA GLN A 758 -1.31 -22.26 -31.38
C GLN A 758 -2.11 -21.90 -30.12
N PHE A 759 -2.61 -20.65 -29.98
CA PHE A 759 -3.30 -20.21 -28.75
C PHE A 759 -4.53 -21.06 -28.41
N VAL A 760 -5.35 -21.41 -29.41
CA VAL A 760 -6.55 -22.24 -29.20
C VAL A 760 -6.15 -23.61 -28.64
N GLU A 761 -5.15 -24.25 -29.20
CA GLU A 761 -4.65 -25.56 -28.76
C GLU A 761 -4.06 -25.46 -27.33
N GLU A 762 -3.26 -24.44 -27.04
CA GLU A 762 -2.63 -24.27 -25.73
C GLU A 762 -3.62 -23.89 -24.63
N ILE A 763 -4.67 -23.13 -24.93
CA ILE A 763 -5.76 -22.88 -23.98
C ILE A 763 -6.45 -24.20 -23.61
N MET A 764 -6.73 -25.06 -24.59
CA MET A 764 -7.35 -26.36 -24.36
C MET A 764 -6.42 -27.31 -23.61
N CYS A 765 -5.12 -27.31 -23.95
CA CYS A 765 -4.12 -28.09 -23.25
C CYS A 765 -4.04 -27.65 -21.77
N LEU A 766 -4.01 -26.33 -21.50
CA LEU A 766 -3.94 -25.77 -20.14
C LEU A 766 -5.21 -26.11 -19.34
N LYS A 767 -6.40 -26.11 -20.00
CA LYS A 767 -7.66 -26.49 -19.36
C LYS A 767 -7.62 -27.92 -18.79
N HIS A 768 -6.93 -28.83 -19.46
CA HIS A 768 -6.80 -30.25 -19.09
C HIS A 768 -5.47 -30.61 -18.42
N GLU A 769 -4.55 -29.66 -18.27
CA GLU A 769 -3.24 -29.89 -17.65
C GLU A 769 -3.36 -30.23 -16.18
N GLY A 770 -2.52 -31.17 -15.71
CA GLY A 770 -2.46 -31.56 -14.29
C GLY A 770 -1.97 -30.41 -13.37
N GLU A 771 -2.51 -30.38 -12.16
CA GLU A 771 -2.20 -29.33 -11.17
C GLU A 771 -0.70 -29.18 -10.87
N PHE A 772 0.04 -30.29 -10.84
CA PHE A 772 1.48 -30.26 -10.54
C PHE A 772 2.27 -29.42 -11.56
N SER A 773 2.06 -29.63 -12.85
CA SER A 773 2.75 -28.87 -13.91
C SER A 773 2.37 -27.40 -13.90
N LYS A 774 1.07 -27.10 -13.70
CA LYS A 774 0.58 -25.72 -13.55
C LYS A 774 1.23 -25.02 -12.35
N ASN A 775 1.25 -25.68 -11.20
CA ASN A 775 1.79 -25.11 -9.98
C ASN A 775 3.29 -24.82 -10.09
N LEU A 776 4.05 -25.77 -10.63
CA LEU A 776 5.49 -25.60 -10.85
C LEU A 776 5.79 -24.40 -11.77
N ARG A 777 5.00 -24.21 -12.84
CA ARG A 777 5.14 -23.07 -13.75
C ARG A 777 4.83 -21.73 -13.04
N ILE A 778 3.77 -21.70 -12.23
CA ILE A 778 3.38 -20.52 -11.44
C ILE A 778 4.47 -20.16 -10.44
N GLU A 779 5.00 -21.13 -9.72
CA GLU A 779 6.08 -20.91 -8.75
C GLU A 779 7.36 -20.41 -9.41
N ASN A 780 7.78 -21.02 -10.52
CA ASN A 780 8.93 -20.56 -11.29
C ASN A 780 8.75 -19.13 -11.83
N ALA A 781 7.54 -18.80 -12.26
CA ALA A 781 7.20 -17.47 -12.73
C ALA A 781 7.29 -16.43 -11.60
N ARG A 782 6.69 -16.74 -10.45
CA ARG A 782 6.73 -15.86 -9.26
C ARG A 782 8.15 -15.65 -8.77
N GLN A 783 8.95 -16.71 -8.67
CA GLN A 783 10.34 -16.63 -8.27
C GLN A 783 11.18 -15.73 -9.19
N LEU A 784 10.98 -15.83 -10.50
CA LEU A 784 11.66 -14.95 -11.46
C LEU A 784 11.29 -13.49 -11.24
N VAL A 785 10.00 -13.20 -11.03
CA VAL A 785 9.53 -11.82 -10.81
C VAL A 785 10.11 -11.26 -9.51
N GLU A 786 10.14 -12.03 -8.43
CA GLU A 786 10.73 -11.62 -7.15
C GLU A 786 12.23 -11.32 -7.24
N GLN A 787 12.96 -12.07 -8.06
CA GLN A 787 14.41 -11.93 -8.16
C GLN A 787 14.87 -10.83 -9.12
N GLU A 788 14.15 -10.65 -10.24
CA GLU A 788 14.62 -9.84 -11.36
C GLU A 788 13.70 -8.64 -11.69
N PHE A 789 12.45 -8.63 -11.21
CA PHE A 789 11.46 -7.65 -11.62
C PHE A 789 10.67 -7.04 -10.45
N ASP A 790 11.27 -6.98 -9.27
CA ASP A 790 10.76 -6.23 -8.14
C ASP A 790 11.41 -4.85 -8.05
N TRP A 791 10.62 -3.79 -7.88
CA TRP A 791 11.13 -2.41 -7.85
C TRP A 791 12.14 -2.18 -6.72
N GLU A 792 11.97 -2.80 -5.56
CA GLU A 792 12.90 -2.67 -4.45
C GLU A 792 14.26 -3.29 -4.79
N ALA A 793 14.26 -4.52 -5.31
CA ALA A 793 15.48 -5.23 -5.70
C ALA A 793 16.26 -4.48 -6.79
N ILE A 794 15.55 -3.97 -7.82
CA ILE A 794 16.17 -3.22 -8.92
C ILE A 794 16.67 -1.84 -8.47
N ALA A 795 15.95 -1.14 -7.59
CA ALA A 795 16.44 0.11 -7.03
C ALA A 795 17.74 -0.09 -6.25
N HIS A 796 17.87 -1.16 -5.47
CA HIS A 796 19.12 -1.50 -4.77
C HIS A 796 20.27 -1.74 -5.75
N LYS A 797 20.03 -2.39 -6.88
CA LYS A 797 21.04 -2.56 -7.95
C LYS A 797 21.52 -1.21 -8.46
N LEU A 798 20.60 -0.28 -8.74
CA LEU A 798 20.94 1.07 -9.22
C LEU A 798 21.67 1.88 -8.15
N ILE A 799 21.26 1.79 -6.88
CA ILE A 799 21.95 2.45 -5.76
C ILE A 799 23.43 2.04 -5.72
N ASN A 800 23.72 0.76 -5.87
CA ASN A 800 25.09 0.25 -5.89
C ASN A 800 25.93 0.86 -7.03
N HIS A 801 25.38 0.96 -8.24
CA HIS A 801 26.04 1.62 -9.37
C HIS A 801 26.28 3.11 -9.11
N LEU A 802 25.30 3.83 -8.58
CA LEU A 802 25.42 5.26 -8.24
C LEU A 802 26.44 5.51 -7.11
N GLN A 803 26.64 4.56 -6.21
CA GLN A 803 27.66 4.63 -5.18
C GLN A 803 29.07 4.36 -5.74
N GLN A 804 29.21 3.47 -6.72
CA GLN A 804 30.48 3.16 -7.38
C GLN A 804 31.00 4.32 -8.22
N LEU A 805 30.15 4.99 -8.98
CA LEU A 805 30.50 6.22 -9.73
C LEU A 805 31.15 7.32 -8.89
N ARG A 806 31.05 7.21 -7.57
CA ARG A 806 31.64 8.13 -6.59
C ARG A 806 33.10 7.83 -6.29
N ASN A 807 33.50 6.55 -6.27
CA ASN A 807 34.83 6.12 -5.75
C ASN A 807 35.93 6.26 -6.80
N GLU A 808 35.55 6.56 -8.05
CA GLU A 808 36.47 6.78 -9.18
C GLU A 808 36.87 8.26 -9.38
N LYS A 809 36.40 9.16 -8.49
CA LYS A 809 36.83 10.56 -8.38
C LYS A 809 37.65 10.77 -7.10
#